data_c0680226f724f8dbccbe3cebeb70f47c
#
_entry.id   c0680226f724f8dbccbe3cebeb70f47c
#
_cell.length_a   1.000
_cell.length_b   1.000
_cell.length_c   1.000
_cell.angle_alpha   90.00
_cell.angle_beta   90.00
_cell.angle_gamma   90.00
#
_symmetry.space_group_name_H-M   'P 1'
#
loop_
_entity.id
_entity.type
_entity.pdbx_description
1 polymer ?
#
loop_
_entity_poly.entity_id
_entity_poly.type
_entity_poly.pdbx_seq_one_letter_code
_entity_poly.pdbx_strand_id
1 'polypeptide(L)'
;MKRASIVVACLIAGPCLAQSNCRLYIAGQYDWGAKRGFYLDLEGAKLSELPVILGMADGTDWRFASHVPGFEAGRPYTVTAVIGPDVGRVSIDGQAVTEMPAGWLPAEGLDLTVNDKPSWANEPGDWIGVVSTVTVRTRRHAETVASVSLDLGDVASRPVPLLLFGLVRSQTAKLELQAGDTVTVEAVLSFINSDPRPVAPLVDRYGQCAYGDWPTKVHADADLASDIAREDEELGRTPPSTDYDPYGGYLKAGWREEGTGFFRAVRRDGKWWLITPDGNPCFYTGVCSFPGQTWETTPVTGREFLYDWLPPRDGEFAPAWSANQWGVQDGTGYFCFHAANLIRKYGPDNWLRASEERGVRRLRAWGFSGAGKWGAPASEVSAPVLGRWSVPNLVRHPDVFDPAVRALLRKDLEDQILPRQDDPRVLGWSLGNEYDEIVTRAEVADALKKPATVPGKRALMDHALEVLHGGSMADLAAAWGVAASTTEELYAATDATVPPADLESIRRFYEDAYYALIYDTVKSIDPNHLYLGNWIVPGWWEDEEDWRIVARHCDVIGYDRYDRVFADERLRRLEEETDKPILCGEYSFPAWYDGLRGFGRYGCWAKDDAEAGELYAQWMRAAATDPHCVGVMWFIYRDQPLTGRGPGRGDQLVYGENYAFGLVTETDRPKAELVARVREANLSAARWRVGE
;
A
#
# COMPACT_ATOMS: atom_id res chain seq x y z
N MET A 1 14.32 -19.05 -23.32
CA MET A 1 14.81 -19.04 -21.94
C MET A 1 13.64 -18.59 -21.07
N LYS A 2 13.09 -19.50 -20.28
CA LYS A 2 11.91 -19.22 -19.43
C LYS A 2 12.36 -18.36 -18.27
N ARG A 3 11.91 -17.12 -18.19
CA ARG A 3 12.04 -16.27 -17.00
C ARG A 3 10.95 -16.68 -16.02
N ALA A 4 11.39 -17.19 -14.87
CA ALA A 4 10.52 -17.47 -13.75
C ALA A 4 10.01 -16.13 -13.17
N SER A 5 8.70 -15.97 -13.10
CA SER A 5 8.07 -14.88 -12.35
C SER A 5 8.29 -15.13 -10.87
N ILE A 6 8.98 -14.22 -10.20
CA ILE A 6 9.17 -14.27 -8.76
C ILE A 6 7.91 -13.70 -8.11
N VAL A 7 7.14 -14.58 -7.51
CA VAL A 7 6.10 -14.22 -6.55
C VAL A 7 6.81 -13.94 -5.24
N VAL A 8 6.82 -12.69 -4.80
CA VAL A 8 7.35 -12.31 -3.49
C VAL A 8 6.31 -12.71 -2.44
N ALA A 9 6.57 -13.82 -1.76
CA ALA A 9 5.82 -14.23 -0.58
C ALA A 9 6.51 -13.64 0.66
N CYS A 10 5.75 -12.90 1.46
CA CYS A 10 6.17 -12.52 2.80
C CYS A 10 6.34 -13.77 3.66
N LEU A 11 7.56 -14.10 4.04
CA LEU A 11 7.89 -15.17 4.97
C LEU A 11 7.83 -14.63 6.40
N ILE A 12 6.71 -14.83 7.08
CA ILE A 12 6.68 -14.84 8.55
C ILE A 12 6.76 -16.30 8.98
N ALA A 13 7.74 -16.62 9.84
CA ALA A 13 8.08 -17.99 10.25
C ALA A 13 6.97 -18.63 11.09
N GLY A 14 6.17 -19.43 10.45
CA GLY A 14 5.32 -20.51 10.92
C GLY A 14 5.25 -21.54 9.81
N PRO A 15 4.73 -22.75 9.98
CA PRO A 15 4.63 -23.70 8.88
C PRO A 15 3.86 -22.99 7.75
N CYS A 16 4.58 -22.59 6.71
CA CYS A 16 4.10 -21.82 5.59
C CYS A 16 3.03 -22.62 4.85
N LEU A 17 1.77 -22.38 5.18
CA LEU A 17 0.72 -22.49 4.18
C LEU A 17 1.05 -21.34 3.19
N ALA A 18 1.32 -21.67 1.95
CA ALA A 18 1.51 -20.68 0.90
C ALA A 18 0.31 -19.71 1.00
N GLN A 19 0.58 -18.43 1.31
CA GLN A 19 -0.49 -17.45 1.46
C GLN A 19 -1.24 -17.37 0.14
N SER A 20 -2.47 -17.90 0.14
CA SER A 20 -3.36 -17.78 -0.99
C SER A 20 -3.89 -16.34 -1.01
N ASN A 21 -3.87 -15.70 -2.19
CA ASN A 21 -4.48 -14.39 -2.35
C ASN A 21 -6.03 -14.43 -2.32
N CYS A 22 -6.62 -15.61 -2.12
CA CYS A 22 -8.05 -15.81 -1.90
C CYS A 22 -8.33 -15.97 -0.41
N ARG A 23 -8.80 -14.92 0.25
CA ARG A 23 -9.05 -14.91 1.69
C ARG A 23 -10.29 -14.12 2.06
N LEU A 24 -11.02 -14.60 3.07
CA LEU A 24 -12.16 -13.93 3.67
C LEU A 24 -12.10 -14.08 5.19
N TYR A 25 -11.95 -12.98 5.92
CA TYR A 25 -12.12 -12.96 7.36
C TYR A 25 -13.60 -12.97 7.72
N ILE A 26 -14.05 -14.01 8.39
CA ILE A 26 -15.43 -14.14 8.88
C ILE A 26 -15.65 -13.16 10.04
N ALA A 27 -14.75 -13.17 11.03
CA ALA A 27 -14.74 -12.26 12.15
C ALA A 27 -13.35 -12.23 12.81
N GLY A 28 -12.96 -11.08 13.37
CA GLY A 28 -11.72 -10.97 14.13
C GLY A 28 -11.57 -9.65 14.86
N GLN A 29 -10.81 -9.70 15.94
CA GLN A 29 -10.25 -8.54 16.64
C GLN A 29 -8.79 -8.85 16.87
N TYR A 30 -7.90 -8.22 16.12
CA TYR A 30 -6.49 -8.64 16.11
C TYR A 30 -5.54 -7.49 15.78
N ASP A 31 -4.36 -7.55 16.37
CA ASP A 31 -3.20 -6.74 16.06
C ASP A 31 -2.04 -7.67 15.67
N TRP A 32 -1.66 -7.65 14.39
CA TRP A 32 -0.57 -8.48 13.87
C TRP A 32 0.79 -8.10 14.46
N GLY A 33 1.05 -6.80 14.61
CA GLY A 33 2.32 -6.29 15.12
C GLY A 33 2.52 -6.57 16.61
N ALA A 34 1.48 -6.33 17.42
CA ALA A 34 1.49 -6.65 18.84
C ALA A 34 1.28 -8.15 19.11
N LYS A 35 0.98 -8.96 18.10
CA LYS A 35 0.66 -10.39 18.23
C LYS A 35 -0.43 -10.65 19.27
N ARG A 36 -1.54 -9.93 19.12
CA ARG A 36 -2.70 -10.01 20.02
C ARG A 36 -3.99 -10.21 19.27
N GLY A 37 -4.94 -10.88 19.88
CA GLY A 37 -6.29 -11.06 19.37
C GLY A 37 -6.57 -12.44 18.79
N PHE A 38 -7.66 -12.50 18.04
CA PHE A 38 -8.12 -13.69 17.35
C PHE A 38 -8.71 -13.33 15.99
N TYR A 39 -8.74 -14.30 15.09
CA TYR A 39 -9.53 -14.22 13.87
C TYR A 39 -10.01 -15.59 13.43
N LEU A 40 -11.11 -15.61 12.69
CA LEU A 40 -11.69 -16.75 12.02
C LEU A 40 -11.78 -16.41 10.54
N ASP A 41 -11.13 -17.20 9.69
CA ASP A 41 -11.09 -16.93 8.26
C ASP A 41 -11.14 -18.17 7.38
N LEU A 42 -11.21 -17.91 6.08
CA LEU A 42 -11.13 -18.83 4.97
C LEU A 42 -10.00 -18.40 4.05
N GLU A 43 -9.12 -19.33 3.66
CA GLU A 43 -7.99 -19.01 2.78
C GLU A 43 -7.70 -20.14 1.81
N GLY A 44 -7.89 -19.92 0.50
CA GLY A 44 -7.62 -20.92 -0.53
C GLY A 44 -8.36 -20.63 -1.83
N ALA A 45 -7.79 -21.06 -2.96
CA ALA A 45 -8.34 -20.78 -4.30
C ALA A 45 -9.50 -21.70 -4.69
N LYS A 46 -9.62 -22.88 -4.08
CA LYS A 46 -10.62 -23.87 -4.45
C LYS A 46 -11.59 -24.14 -3.30
N LEU A 47 -12.88 -24.02 -3.57
CA LEU A 47 -13.95 -24.21 -2.60
C LEU A 47 -13.90 -25.60 -1.94
N SER A 48 -13.67 -26.66 -2.73
CA SER A 48 -13.60 -28.02 -2.24
C SER A 48 -12.39 -28.32 -1.33
N GLU A 49 -11.35 -27.50 -1.42
CA GLU A 49 -10.11 -27.61 -0.65
C GLU A 49 -9.95 -26.46 0.36
N LEU A 50 -10.99 -25.63 0.53
CA LEU A 50 -10.96 -24.41 1.32
C LEU A 50 -10.92 -24.72 2.82
N PRO A 51 -9.84 -24.38 3.54
CA PRO A 51 -9.78 -24.49 4.98
C PRO A 51 -10.55 -23.36 5.68
N VAL A 52 -11.17 -23.69 6.80
CA VAL A 52 -11.52 -22.74 7.84
C VAL A 52 -10.36 -22.67 8.82
N ILE A 53 -9.92 -21.46 9.15
CA ILE A 53 -8.73 -21.21 9.97
C ILE A 53 -9.12 -20.38 11.20
N LEU A 54 -8.71 -20.83 12.38
CA LEU A 54 -8.75 -20.07 13.62
C LEU A 54 -7.33 -19.65 13.98
N GLY A 55 -7.09 -18.33 14.03
CA GLY A 55 -5.86 -17.74 14.53
C GLY A 55 -6.06 -17.14 15.91
N MET A 56 -5.11 -17.35 16.81
CA MET A 56 -5.07 -16.73 18.15
C MET A 56 -3.63 -16.35 18.49
N ALA A 57 -3.45 -15.22 19.20
CA ALA A 57 -2.15 -14.73 19.58
C ALA A 57 -2.09 -14.34 21.06
N ASP A 58 -0.95 -14.61 21.72
CA ASP A 58 -0.74 -14.47 23.15
C ASP A 58 0.22 -13.34 23.56
N GLY A 59 0.54 -12.45 22.64
CA GLY A 59 1.51 -11.37 22.82
C GLY A 59 2.94 -11.77 22.45
N THR A 60 3.19 -13.06 22.18
CA THR A 60 4.52 -13.56 21.77
C THR A 60 4.50 -14.15 20.37
N ASP A 61 3.45 -14.90 20.04
CA ASP A 61 3.34 -15.52 18.72
C ASP A 61 1.88 -15.82 18.32
N TRP A 62 1.67 -16.03 17.01
CA TRP A 62 0.41 -16.50 16.45
C TRP A 62 0.39 -18.02 16.41
N ARG A 63 -0.77 -18.62 16.75
CA ARG A 63 -1.07 -20.03 16.63
C ARG A 63 -2.29 -20.23 15.76
N PHE A 64 -2.29 -21.33 15.00
CA PHE A 64 -3.33 -21.59 14.02
C PHE A 64 -3.86 -23.03 14.15
N ALA A 65 -5.17 -23.16 14.00
CA ALA A 65 -5.83 -24.43 13.77
C ALA A 65 -6.65 -24.34 12.49
N SER A 66 -6.57 -25.35 11.63
CA SER A 66 -7.28 -25.36 10.35
C SER A 66 -7.94 -26.71 10.08
N HIS A 67 -9.03 -26.67 9.28
CA HIS A 67 -9.74 -27.84 8.80
C HIS A 67 -10.34 -27.58 7.42
N VAL A 68 -10.31 -28.57 6.54
CA VAL A 68 -10.92 -28.52 5.20
C VAL A 68 -12.25 -29.28 5.24
N PRO A 69 -13.40 -28.60 5.31
CA PRO A 69 -14.69 -29.26 5.46
C PRO A 69 -15.30 -29.78 4.16
N GLY A 70 -14.75 -29.41 3.00
CA GLY A 70 -15.33 -29.71 1.70
C GLY A 70 -16.61 -28.90 1.45
N PHE A 71 -16.48 -27.59 1.48
CA PHE A 71 -17.61 -26.68 1.22
C PHE A 71 -18.19 -26.85 -0.20
N GLU A 72 -19.49 -26.62 -0.32
CA GLU A 72 -20.23 -26.68 -1.59
C GLU A 72 -20.96 -25.36 -1.85
N ALA A 73 -20.99 -24.92 -3.10
CA ALA A 73 -21.73 -23.71 -3.47
C ALA A 73 -23.26 -23.90 -3.33
N GLY A 74 -23.95 -22.83 -2.93
CA GLY A 74 -25.42 -22.83 -2.81
C GLY A 74 -25.96 -23.44 -1.52
N ARG A 75 -25.11 -23.94 -0.63
CA ARG A 75 -25.49 -24.45 0.69
C ARG A 75 -25.06 -23.49 1.80
N PRO A 76 -25.93 -23.13 2.77
CA PRO A 76 -25.53 -22.41 3.97
C PRO A 76 -24.83 -23.33 4.96
N TYR A 77 -23.86 -22.77 5.68
CA TYR A 77 -23.10 -23.41 6.76
C TYR A 77 -23.13 -22.53 8.00
N THR A 78 -23.26 -23.15 9.18
CA THR A 78 -23.05 -22.47 10.45
C THR A 78 -21.65 -22.78 10.94
N VAL A 79 -20.78 -21.78 10.96
CA VAL A 79 -19.44 -21.87 11.50
C VAL A 79 -19.41 -21.25 12.89
N THR A 80 -18.99 -22.02 13.89
CA THR A 80 -18.88 -21.55 15.28
C THR A 80 -17.43 -21.68 15.74
N ALA A 81 -16.84 -20.57 16.18
CA ALA A 81 -15.54 -20.56 16.85
C ALA A 81 -15.71 -20.21 18.33
N VAL A 82 -15.09 -20.99 19.20
CA VAL A 82 -14.99 -20.71 20.64
C VAL A 82 -13.54 -20.43 20.95
N ILE A 83 -13.27 -19.21 21.42
CA ILE A 83 -11.93 -18.71 21.79
C ILE A 83 -11.94 -18.50 23.29
N GLY A 84 -11.33 -19.40 24.02
CA GLY A 84 -11.30 -19.36 25.49
C GLY A 84 -9.89 -19.36 26.05
N PRO A 85 -9.76 -19.18 27.37
CA PRO A 85 -8.46 -19.21 28.04
C PRO A 85 -7.77 -20.59 27.96
N ASP A 86 -8.56 -21.67 27.81
CA ASP A 86 -8.06 -23.06 27.82
C ASP A 86 -8.07 -23.72 26.45
N VAL A 87 -8.88 -23.26 25.51
CA VAL A 87 -9.05 -23.90 24.19
C VAL A 87 -9.58 -22.95 23.15
N GLY A 88 -9.04 -23.05 21.90
CA GLY A 88 -9.66 -22.57 20.69
C GLY A 88 -10.28 -23.73 19.92
N ARG A 89 -11.55 -23.63 19.54
CA ARG A 89 -12.29 -24.71 18.86
C ARG A 89 -13.13 -24.15 17.71
N VAL A 90 -13.15 -24.85 16.59
CA VAL A 90 -14.08 -24.55 15.49
C VAL A 90 -15.03 -25.72 15.30
N SER A 91 -16.30 -25.39 15.09
CA SER A 91 -17.36 -26.34 14.72
C SER A 91 -18.06 -25.87 13.45
N ILE A 92 -18.50 -26.81 12.61
CA ILE A 92 -19.29 -26.55 11.41
C ILE A 92 -20.58 -27.37 11.51
N ASP A 93 -21.72 -26.71 11.36
CA ASP A 93 -23.05 -27.30 11.52
C ASP A 93 -23.18 -28.07 12.85
N GLY A 94 -22.57 -27.55 13.91
CA GLY A 94 -22.56 -28.14 15.26
C GLY A 94 -21.56 -29.27 15.49
N GLN A 95 -20.82 -29.72 14.48
CA GLN A 95 -19.76 -30.73 14.64
C GLN A 95 -18.41 -30.07 14.83
N ALA A 96 -17.68 -30.40 15.90
CA ALA A 96 -16.33 -29.91 16.12
C ALA A 96 -15.39 -30.49 15.05
N VAL A 97 -14.66 -29.57 14.34
CA VAL A 97 -13.81 -29.96 13.21
C VAL A 97 -12.33 -29.72 13.50
N THR A 98 -11.99 -28.76 14.37
CA THR A 98 -10.61 -28.54 14.80
C THR A 98 -10.57 -27.93 16.20
N GLU A 99 -9.46 -28.18 16.90
CA GLU A 99 -9.20 -27.66 18.24
C GLU A 99 -7.71 -27.37 18.42
N MET A 100 -7.38 -26.34 19.18
CA MET A 100 -6.00 -25.97 19.49
C MET A 100 -5.87 -25.61 20.99
N PRO A 101 -4.68 -25.84 21.61
CA PRO A 101 -4.42 -25.41 22.96
C PRO A 101 -4.55 -23.89 23.09
N ALA A 102 -4.99 -23.46 24.25
CA ALA A 102 -5.25 -22.07 24.56
C ALA A 102 -4.02 -21.22 24.77
N GLY A 103 -4.31 -19.96 24.91
CA GLY A 103 -3.46 -18.81 25.19
C GLY A 103 -3.71 -17.75 24.13
N TRP A 104 -4.49 -16.75 24.51
CA TRP A 104 -4.67 -15.57 23.69
C TRP A 104 -4.78 -14.32 24.60
N LEU A 105 -4.42 -13.18 24.05
CA LEU A 105 -4.61 -11.88 24.70
C LEU A 105 -5.43 -10.99 23.78
N PRO A 106 -6.38 -10.22 24.31
CA PRO A 106 -7.17 -9.29 23.53
C PRO A 106 -6.29 -8.25 22.84
N ALA A 107 -6.69 -7.83 21.63
CA ALA A 107 -6.15 -6.65 20.96
C ALA A 107 -6.91 -5.43 21.51
N GLU A 108 -6.38 -4.82 22.57
CA GLU A 108 -7.03 -3.72 23.29
C GLU A 108 -7.22 -2.48 22.39
N GLY A 109 -8.37 -1.85 22.49
CA GLY A 109 -8.70 -0.62 21.75
C GLY A 109 -9.13 -0.84 20.30
N LEU A 110 -9.06 -2.06 19.76
CA LEU A 110 -9.49 -2.36 18.41
C LEU A 110 -10.96 -2.81 18.38
N ASP A 111 -11.62 -2.51 17.27
CA ASP A 111 -12.98 -2.97 17.01
C ASP A 111 -12.99 -4.42 16.51
N LEU A 112 -14.08 -5.13 16.80
CA LEU A 112 -14.41 -6.35 16.09
C LEU A 112 -14.69 -6.02 14.64
N THR A 113 -14.06 -6.71 13.71
CA THR A 113 -14.34 -6.62 12.28
C THR A 113 -14.95 -7.92 11.80
N VAL A 114 -15.99 -7.84 10.98
CA VAL A 114 -16.65 -9.01 10.39
C VAL A 114 -16.78 -8.86 8.88
N ASN A 115 -16.82 -10.00 8.18
CA ASN A 115 -16.98 -10.07 6.74
C ASN A 115 -15.93 -9.23 6.00
N ASP A 116 -14.67 -9.43 6.32
CA ASP A 116 -13.56 -8.63 5.80
C ASP A 116 -12.76 -9.40 4.76
N LYS A 117 -12.42 -8.73 3.67
CA LYS A 117 -11.51 -9.24 2.64
C LYS A 117 -10.28 -8.32 2.61
N PRO A 118 -9.12 -8.78 3.03
CA PRO A 118 -7.93 -7.96 3.00
C PRO A 118 -7.57 -7.57 1.55
N SER A 119 -7.05 -6.38 1.38
CA SER A 119 -6.75 -5.80 0.07
C SER A 119 -5.79 -6.64 -0.78
N TRP A 120 -4.82 -7.28 -0.14
CA TRP A 120 -3.85 -8.16 -0.78
C TRP A 120 -4.44 -9.54 -1.15
N ALA A 121 -5.59 -9.93 -0.56
CA ALA A 121 -6.31 -11.17 -0.85
C ALA A 121 -7.27 -11.02 -2.03
N ASN A 122 -6.80 -10.50 -3.12
CA ASN A 122 -7.62 -10.09 -4.25
C ASN A 122 -7.62 -11.07 -5.43
N GLU A 123 -6.92 -12.18 -5.32
CA GLU A 123 -7.03 -13.23 -6.34
C GLU A 123 -8.36 -13.96 -6.16
N PRO A 124 -9.21 -14.02 -7.19
CA PRO A 124 -10.43 -14.79 -7.11
C PRO A 124 -10.08 -16.29 -7.11
N GLY A 125 -10.62 -17.02 -6.11
CA GLY A 125 -10.76 -18.45 -6.22
C GLY A 125 -11.93 -18.82 -7.14
N ASP A 126 -12.28 -20.08 -7.15
CA ASP A 126 -13.51 -20.58 -7.81
C ASP A 126 -14.78 -20.29 -6.96
N TRP A 127 -14.64 -19.52 -5.88
CA TRP A 127 -15.70 -19.23 -4.91
C TRP A 127 -15.72 -17.77 -4.47
N ILE A 128 -16.89 -17.35 -4.03
CA ILE A 128 -17.10 -16.12 -3.27
C ILE A 128 -17.86 -16.49 -2.01
N GLY A 129 -17.27 -16.18 -0.85
CA GLY A 129 -17.92 -16.36 0.44
C GLY A 129 -18.91 -15.24 0.74
N VAL A 130 -20.08 -15.63 1.21
CA VAL A 130 -21.18 -14.74 1.58
C VAL A 130 -21.50 -14.96 3.04
N VAL A 131 -21.13 -14.02 3.90
CA VAL A 131 -21.52 -14.05 5.32
C VAL A 131 -22.83 -13.31 5.49
N SER A 132 -23.88 -13.98 5.92
CA SER A 132 -25.22 -13.40 6.10
C SER A 132 -25.47 -12.90 7.51
N THR A 133 -25.01 -13.62 8.52
CA THR A 133 -25.10 -13.19 9.92
C THR A 133 -23.84 -13.52 10.68
N VAL A 134 -23.45 -12.66 11.62
CA VAL A 134 -22.42 -12.94 12.60
C VAL A 134 -22.92 -12.54 13.98
N THR A 135 -22.86 -13.48 14.92
CA THR A 135 -23.11 -13.21 16.34
C THR A 135 -21.85 -13.49 17.13
N VAL A 136 -21.42 -12.50 17.89
CA VAL A 136 -20.27 -12.62 18.80
C VAL A 136 -20.75 -12.44 20.23
N ARG A 137 -20.50 -13.44 21.09
CA ARG A 137 -20.85 -13.41 22.51
C ARG A 137 -19.59 -13.53 23.33
N THR A 138 -19.43 -12.62 24.28
CA THR A 138 -18.33 -12.63 25.25
C THR A 138 -18.84 -13.05 26.61
N ARG A 139 -18.17 -14.06 27.19
CA ARG A 139 -18.45 -14.53 28.55
C ARG A 139 -17.25 -14.28 29.45
N ARG A 140 -17.55 -13.75 30.65
CA ARG A 140 -16.58 -13.54 31.73
C ARG A 140 -17.10 -14.24 32.98
N HIS A 141 -16.30 -15.17 33.56
CA HIS A 141 -16.72 -15.98 34.69
C HIS A 141 -18.09 -16.67 34.52
N ALA A 142 -18.33 -17.22 33.31
CA ALA A 142 -19.59 -17.88 32.89
C ALA A 142 -20.81 -16.96 32.64
N GLU A 143 -20.72 -15.67 32.94
CA GLU A 143 -21.77 -14.70 32.62
C GLU A 143 -21.55 -14.05 31.24
N THR A 144 -22.61 -13.84 30.47
CA THR A 144 -22.52 -13.10 29.20
C THR A 144 -22.41 -11.62 29.51
N VAL A 145 -21.23 -11.03 29.21
CA VAL A 145 -20.94 -9.60 29.48
C VAL A 145 -21.14 -8.72 28.24
N ALA A 146 -21.06 -9.31 27.04
CA ALA A 146 -21.33 -8.60 25.79
C ALA A 146 -21.91 -9.55 24.74
N SER A 147 -22.79 -9.02 23.89
CA SER A 147 -23.29 -9.71 22.70
C SER A 147 -23.45 -8.72 21.58
N VAL A 148 -22.83 -9.00 20.43
CA VAL A 148 -22.94 -8.24 19.19
C VAL A 148 -23.53 -9.17 18.16
N SER A 149 -24.62 -8.75 17.50
CA SER A 149 -25.22 -9.48 16.38
C SER A 149 -25.31 -8.55 15.19
N LEU A 150 -24.67 -8.94 14.09
CA LEU A 150 -24.66 -8.22 12.84
C LEU A 150 -25.40 -9.03 11.80
N ASP A 151 -26.47 -8.45 11.27
CA ASP A 151 -27.18 -8.95 10.10
C ASP A 151 -26.63 -8.23 8.88
N LEU A 152 -25.89 -8.95 8.03
CA LEU A 152 -25.29 -8.41 6.83
C LEU A 152 -26.28 -8.37 5.66
N GLY A 153 -27.53 -8.77 5.92
CA GLY A 153 -28.63 -8.83 4.97
C GLY A 153 -28.57 -10.04 4.05
N ASP A 154 -29.61 -10.22 3.27
CA ASP A 154 -29.66 -11.27 2.24
C ASP A 154 -28.74 -10.90 1.08
N VAL A 155 -27.47 -11.27 1.23
CA VAL A 155 -26.45 -11.05 0.19
C VAL A 155 -26.75 -11.90 -1.06
N ALA A 156 -27.53 -12.98 -0.92
CA ALA A 156 -28.01 -13.77 -2.06
C ALA A 156 -28.97 -12.98 -2.96
N SER A 157 -29.62 -11.94 -2.44
CA SER A 157 -30.46 -11.02 -3.22
C SER A 157 -29.66 -9.95 -3.97
N ARG A 158 -28.35 -9.77 -3.66
CA ARG A 158 -27.49 -8.83 -4.38
C ARG A 158 -27.12 -9.41 -5.74
N PRO A 159 -27.03 -8.57 -6.77
CA PRO A 159 -26.55 -9.03 -8.07
C PRO A 159 -25.18 -9.68 -7.93
N VAL A 160 -25.03 -10.91 -8.44
CA VAL A 160 -23.77 -11.67 -8.45
C VAL A 160 -22.57 -10.84 -8.93
N PRO A 161 -22.69 -9.95 -9.96
CA PRO A 161 -21.62 -9.09 -10.38
C PRO A 161 -20.99 -8.24 -9.27
N LEU A 162 -21.79 -7.77 -8.33
CA LEU A 162 -21.29 -6.94 -7.22
C LEU A 162 -20.38 -7.72 -6.28
N LEU A 163 -20.68 -8.99 -6.08
CA LEU A 163 -19.86 -9.89 -5.26
C LEU A 163 -18.52 -10.21 -5.95
N LEU A 164 -18.52 -10.29 -7.30
CA LEU A 164 -17.31 -10.57 -8.09
C LEU A 164 -16.27 -9.46 -8.02
N PHE A 165 -16.69 -8.22 -7.79
CA PHE A 165 -15.77 -7.09 -7.56
C PHE A 165 -15.20 -7.05 -6.13
N GLY A 166 -15.42 -8.09 -5.32
CA GLY A 166 -14.96 -8.14 -3.94
C GLY A 166 -15.78 -7.26 -3.00
N LEU A 167 -17.02 -6.95 -3.37
CA LEU A 167 -17.94 -6.09 -2.63
C LEU A 167 -18.56 -6.82 -1.43
N VAL A 168 -17.68 -7.36 -0.62
CA VAL A 168 -18.03 -7.91 0.68
C VAL A 168 -17.98 -6.75 1.68
N ARG A 169 -19.13 -6.32 2.17
CA ARG A 169 -19.22 -5.17 3.08
C ARG A 169 -18.66 -5.54 4.44
N SER A 170 -17.44 -5.10 4.75
CA SER A 170 -16.91 -5.16 6.11
C SER A 170 -17.74 -4.33 7.06
N GLN A 171 -18.02 -4.85 8.24
CA GLN A 171 -18.63 -4.10 9.33
C GLN A 171 -17.76 -4.16 10.56
N THR A 172 -17.80 -3.12 11.37
CA THR A 172 -17.11 -3.07 12.65
C THR A 172 -18.10 -2.89 13.79
N ALA A 173 -17.75 -3.41 14.96
CA ALA A 173 -18.51 -3.22 16.19
C ALA A 173 -17.57 -3.07 17.37
N LYS A 174 -17.96 -2.24 18.33
CA LYS A 174 -17.24 -2.15 19.60
C LYS A 174 -17.36 -3.46 20.38
N LEU A 175 -16.21 -3.99 20.77
CA LEU A 175 -16.14 -5.19 21.58
C LEU A 175 -14.98 -5.06 22.59
N GLU A 176 -15.33 -4.79 23.83
CA GLU A 176 -14.34 -4.66 24.93
C GLU A 176 -14.02 -6.03 25.50
N LEU A 177 -12.84 -6.53 25.24
CA LEU A 177 -12.35 -7.82 25.69
C LEU A 177 -11.28 -7.66 26.78
N GLN A 178 -11.25 -8.63 27.69
CA GLN A 178 -10.25 -8.74 28.74
C GLN A 178 -9.58 -10.12 28.70
N ALA A 179 -8.36 -10.19 29.23
CA ALA A 179 -7.67 -11.46 29.39
C ALA A 179 -8.53 -12.42 30.25
N GLY A 180 -8.69 -13.66 29.77
CA GLY A 180 -9.53 -14.68 30.42
C GLY A 180 -10.98 -14.70 29.94
N ASP A 181 -11.42 -13.79 29.10
CA ASP A 181 -12.74 -13.85 28.46
C ASP A 181 -12.83 -15.05 27.52
N THR A 182 -14.03 -15.61 27.39
CA THR A 182 -14.36 -16.57 26.34
C THR A 182 -15.22 -15.88 25.29
N VAL A 183 -14.75 -15.87 24.06
CA VAL A 183 -15.47 -15.31 22.90
C VAL A 183 -16.03 -16.45 22.08
N THR A 184 -17.32 -16.40 21.76
CA THR A 184 -17.97 -17.30 20.82
C THR A 184 -18.39 -16.50 19.60
N VAL A 185 -17.85 -16.85 18.45
CA VAL A 185 -18.25 -16.35 17.13
C VAL A 185 -19.14 -17.40 16.48
N GLU A 186 -20.33 -17.03 16.08
CA GLU A 186 -21.23 -17.85 15.28
C GLU A 186 -21.57 -17.10 13.99
N ALA A 187 -21.24 -17.67 12.86
CA ALA A 187 -21.44 -17.07 11.55
C ALA A 187 -22.22 -18.03 10.63
N VAL A 188 -23.20 -17.48 9.91
CA VAL A 188 -23.85 -18.18 8.81
C VAL A 188 -23.23 -17.71 7.50
N LEU A 189 -22.66 -18.64 6.75
CA LEU A 189 -22.05 -18.34 5.47
C LEU A 189 -22.51 -19.30 4.37
N SER A 190 -22.48 -18.84 3.16
CA SER A 190 -22.71 -19.64 1.95
C SER A 190 -21.68 -19.27 0.88
N PHE A 191 -21.64 -20.05 -0.18
CA PHE A 191 -20.70 -19.83 -1.28
C PHE A 191 -21.43 -19.75 -2.61
N ILE A 192 -20.95 -18.88 -3.49
CA ILE A 192 -21.37 -18.79 -4.88
C ILE A 192 -20.16 -19.00 -5.81
N ASN A 193 -20.43 -19.39 -7.05
CA ASN A 193 -19.40 -19.52 -8.08
C ASN A 193 -18.87 -18.12 -8.48
N SER A 194 -17.57 -17.97 -8.59
CA SER A 194 -16.92 -16.72 -8.98
C SER A 194 -16.88 -16.47 -10.49
N ASP A 195 -17.38 -17.40 -11.33
CA ASP A 195 -17.39 -17.21 -12.79
C ASP A 195 -18.35 -16.07 -13.20
N PRO A 196 -17.84 -14.94 -13.73
CA PRO A 196 -18.67 -13.80 -14.12
C PRO A 196 -19.33 -13.97 -15.50
N ARG A 197 -18.96 -14.98 -16.30
CA ARG A 197 -19.44 -15.12 -17.68
C ARG A 197 -20.96 -15.14 -17.83
N PRO A 198 -21.72 -15.77 -16.95
CA PRO A 198 -23.18 -15.78 -17.05
C PRO A 198 -23.85 -14.40 -16.88
N VAL A 199 -23.16 -13.44 -16.27
CA VAL A 199 -23.70 -12.12 -15.93
C VAL A 199 -22.97 -10.96 -16.61
N ALA A 200 -22.00 -11.27 -17.48
CA ALA A 200 -21.28 -10.27 -18.28
C ALA A 200 -22.23 -9.59 -19.32
N PRO A 201 -21.94 -8.33 -19.72
CA PRO A 201 -20.80 -7.50 -19.33
C PRO A 201 -20.95 -6.91 -17.92
N LEU A 202 -19.81 -6.72 -17.23
CA LEU A 202 -19.75 -6.13 -15.87
C LEU A 202 -19.40 -4.64 -15.90
N VAL A 203 -18.73 -4.19 -16.96
CA VAL A 203 -18.20 -2.83 -17.10
C VAL A 203 -18.83 -2.17 -18.31
N ASP A 204 -19.38 -0.99 -18.11
CA ASP A 204 -19.96 -0.19 -19.19
C ASP A 204 -18.88 0.52 -20.04
N ARG A 205 -19.31 1.23 -21.09
CA ARG A 205 -18.41 1.93 -21.99
C ARG A 205 -17.57 3.04 -21.34
N TYR A 206 -17.90 3.46 -20.13
CA TYR A 206 -17.20 4.50 -19.37
C TYR A 206 -16.27 3.92 -18.30
N GLY A 207 -16.16 2.61 -18.18
CA GLY A 207 -15.36 1.96 -17.14
C GLY A 207 -16.09 1.79 -15.81
N GLN A 208 -17.36 2.14 -15.75
CA GLN A 208 -18.22 2.05 -14.57
C GLN A 208 -18.88 0.67 -14.50
N CYS A 209 -19.37 0.31 -13.28
CA CYS A 209 -20.19 -0.88 -13.14
C CYS A 209 -21.42 -0.81 -14.06
N ALA A 210 -21.64 -1.83 -14.89
CA ALA A 210 -22.79 -1.91 -15.78
C ALA A 210 -24.13 -2.03 -15.02
N TYR A 211 -24.06 -2.52 -13.79
CA TYR A 211 -25.21 -2.75 -12.92
C TYR A 211 -25.40 -1.62 -11.90
N GLY A 212 -26.65 -1.33 -11.58
CA GLY A 212 -26.99 -0.27 -10.65
C GLY A 212 -26.93 1.14 -11.25
N ASP A 213 -27.43 2.07 -10.52
CA ASP A 213 -27.44 3.49 -10.86
C ASP A 213 -27.12 4.33 -9.61
N TRP A 214 -26.53 5.50 -9.81
CA TRP A 214 -26.17 6.44 -8.74
C TRP A 214 -26.07 7.86 -9.32
N PRO A 215 -26.22 8.90 -8.49
CA PRO A 215 -26.35 10.28 -8.96
C PRO A 215 -25.19 10.80 -9.85
N THR A 216 -24.00 10.24 -9.69
CA THR A 216 -22.82 10.66 -10.44
C THR A 216 -22.43 9.70 -11.58
N LYS A 217 -23.24 8.69 -11.88
CA LYS A 217 -23.03 7.78 -13.02
C LYS A 217 -23.12 8.54 -14.34
N VAL A 218 -22.18 8.27 -15.25
CA VAL A 218 -22.20 8.80 -16.61
C VAL A 218 -23.01 7.87 -17.50
N HIS A 219 -24.01 8.39 -18.22
CA HIS A 219 -24.88 7.64 -19.11
C HIS A 219 -24.65 7.94 -20.58
N ALA A 220 -24.12 9.15 -20.88
CA ALA A 220 -23.90 9.60 -22.26
C ALA A 220 -22.66 10.47 -22.38
N ASP A 221 -22.07 10.53 -23.58
CA ASP A 221 -20.91 11.40 -23.87
C ASP A 221 -21.24 12.89 -23.60
N ALA A 222 -22.52 13.28 -23.75
CA ALA A 222 -23.00 14.61 -23.42
C ALA A 222 -22.85 14.96 -21.93
N ASP A 223 -22.91 13.98 -21.02
CA ASP A 223 -22.68 14.19 -19.60
C ASP A 223 -21.24 14.65 -19.33
N LEU A 224 -20.26 13.98 -19.97
CA LEU A 224 -18.85 14.34 -19.88
C LEU A 224 -18.57 15.74 -20.46
N ALA A 225 -19.22 16.08 -21.58
CA ALA A 225 -19.09 17.39 -22.18
C ALA A 225 -19.67 18.50 -21.28
N SER A 226 -20.82 18.26 -20.64
CA SER A 226 -21.47 19.20 -19.72
C SER A 226 -20.68 19.42 -18.44
N ASP A 227 -19.91 18.43 -18.01
CA ASP A 227 -19.05 18.52 -16.81
C ASP A 227 -18.01 19.62 -16.93
N ILE A 228 -17.54 19.94 -18.15
CA ILE A 228 -16.54 21.00 -18.38
C ILE A 228 -17.02 22.36 -17.86
N ALA A 229 -18.20 22.77 -18.31
CA ALA A 229 -18.76 24.09 -17.97
C ALA A 229 -19.16 24.15 -16.48
N ARG A 230 -19.77 23.06 -15.95
CA ARG A 230 -20.14 22.97 -14.55
C ARG A 230 -18.92 23.10 -13.63
N GLU A 231 -17.87 22.37 -13.92
CA GLU A 231 -16.66 22.42 -13.12
C GLU A 231 -15.89 23.73 -13.27
N ASP A 232 -15.90 24.37 -14.46
CA ASP A 232 -15.31 25.69 -14.62
C ASP A 232 -15.98 26.74 -13.73
N GLU A 233 -17.29 26.63 -13.56
CA GLU A 233 -18.04 27.48 -12.63
C GLU A 233 -17.67 27.18 -11.17
N GLU A 234 -17.55 25.92 -10.78
CA GLU A 234 -17.15 25.49 -9.43
C GLU A 234 -15.74 25.98 -9.08
N LEU A 235 -14.78 25.76 -9.96
CA LEU A 235 -13.39 26.22 -9.79
C LEU A 235 -13.28 27.74 -9.78
N GLY A 236 -14.15 28.43 -10.52
CA GLY A 236 -14.27 29.90 -10.47
C GLY A 236 -14.74 30.43 -9.11
N ARG A 237 -15.60 29.66 -8.41
CA ARG A 237 -16.05 30.02 -7.05
C ARG A 237 -15.03 29.66 -5.95
N THR A 238 -14.07 28.78 -6.25
CA THR A 238 -13.06 28.32 -5.32
C THR A 238 -11.65 28.63 -5.80
N PRO A 239 -11.26 29.93 -5.87
CA PRO A 239 -9.94 30.31 -6.32
C PRO A 239 -8.85 29.74 -5.38
N PRO A 240 -7.61 29.59 -5.88
CA PRO A 240 -6.46 29.27 -5.05
C PRO A 240 -6.32 30.28 -3.89
N SER A 241 -5.85 29.81 -2.74
CA SER A 241 -5.60 30.67 -1.59
C SER A 241 -4.39 31.57 -1.86
N THR A 242 -4.51 32.87 -1.53
CA THR A 242 -3.41 33.84 -1.57
C THR A 242 -2.49 33.80 -0.34
N ASP A 243 -2.77 32.92 0.60
CA ASP A 243 -1.99 32.74 1.82
C ASP A 243 -0.75 31.84 1.62
N TYR A 244 -0.58 31.32 0.39
CA TYR A 244 0.50 30.40 0.05
C TYR A 244 1.28 30.88 -1.18
N ASP A 245 2.60 30.61 -1.18
CA ASP A 245 3.44 30.81 -2.36
C ASP A 245 3.20 29.71 -3.43
N PRO A 246 3.80 29.82 -4.63
CA PRO A 246 3.59 28.81 -5.68
C PRO A 246 4.02 27.38 -5.33
N TYR A 247 4.84 27.20 -4.31
CA TYR A 247 5.37 25.92 -3.85
C TYR A 247 4.64 25.37 -2.61
N GLY A 248 3.63 26.08 -2.11
CA GLY A 248 2.86 25.68 -0.93
C GLY A 248 3.39 26.24 0.40
N GLY A 249 4.32 27.19 0.35
CA GLY A 249 4.84 27.89 1.53
C GLY A 249 3.82 28.84 2.14
N TYR A 250 3.64 28.82 3.45
CA TYR A 250 2.65 29.60 4.17
C TYR A 250 3.17 31.03 4.46
N LEU A 251 2.60 32.02 3.79
CA LEU A 251 3.02 33.42 3.85
C LEU A 251 2.68 34.13 5.17
N LYS A 252 1.79 33.57 5.98
CA LYS A 252 1.33 34.14 7.25
C LYS A 252 1.94 33.47 8.49
N ALA A 253 2.98 32.68 8.33
CA ALA A 253 3.63 32.00 9.45
C ALA A 253 4.32 32.94 10.47
N GLY A 254 4.47 34.23 10.16
CA GLY A 254 5.16 35.19 11.02
C GLY A 254 6.69 35.12 10.95
N TRP A 255 7.25 34.22 10.16
CA TRP A 255 8.68 34.02 9.93
C TRP A 255 8.95 33.44 8.54
N ARG A 256 10.17 33.61 8.07
CA ARG A 256 10.67 33.01 6.83
C ARG A 256 12.19 32.82 6.92
N GLU A 257 12.75 32.01 6.07
CA GLU A 257 14.17 31.82 5.85
C GLU A 257 14.62 32.52 4.56
N GLU A 258 15.91 32.47 4.26
CA GLU A 258 16.43 32.91 2.96
C GLU A 258 15.96 31.91 1.88
N GLY A 259 15.47 32.42 0.75
CA GLY A 259 15.14 31.61 -0.42
C GLY A 259 16.42 31.12 -1.09
N THR A 260 16.52 29.81 -1.32
CA THR A 260 17.72 29.19 -1.93
C THR A 260 17.45 28.67 -3.34
N GLY A 261 16.21 28.70 -3.80
CA GLY A 261 15.79 28.06 -5.04
C GLY A 261 15.50 26.59 -4.92
N PHE A 262 15.59 26.00 -3.70
CA PHE A 262 15.40 24.58 -3.45
C PHE A 262 14.59 24.34 -2.18
N PHE A 263 13.84 23.23 -2.13
CA PHE A 263 13.25 22.76 -0.89
C PHE A 263 14.33 22.28 0.07
N ARG A 264 14.17 22.59 1.35
CA ARG A 264 15.06 22.12 2.41
C ARG A 264 14.31 21.88 3.72
N ALA A 265 14.84 21.03 4.57
CA ALA A 265 14.31 20.77 5.89
C ALA A 265 15.06 21.60 6.94
N VAL A 266 14.34 22.24 7.86
CA VAL A 266 14.92 22.98 8.98
C VAL A 266 14.17 22.66 10.27
N ARG A 267 14.87 22.74 11.40
CA ARG A 267 14.26 22.60 12.72
C ARG A 267 14.10 23.96 13.38
N ARG A 268 12.86 24.29 13.79
CA ARG A 268 12.55 25.54 14.47
C ARG A 268 11.51 25.31 15.57
N ASP A 269 11.78 25.84 16.73
CA ASP A 269 10.88 25.78 17.91
C ASP A 269 10.42 24.36 18.24
N GLY A 270 11.36 23.39 18.15
CA GLY A 270 11.12 21.98 18.44
C GLY A 270 10.43 21.19 17.33
N LYS A 271 10.10 21.80 16.19
CA LYS A 271 9.43 21.16 15.06
C LYS A 271 10.30 21.19 13.81
N TRP A 272 10.22 20.13 13.00
CA TRP A 272 10.78 20.13 11.65
C TRP A 272 9.84 20.84 10.67
N TRP A 273 10.39 21.53 9.71
CA TRP A 273 9.67 22.24 8.64
C TRP A 273 10.33 21.97 7.31
N LEU A 274 9.53 21.89 6.23
CA LEU A 274 10.04 22.19 4.90
C LEU A 274 10.06 23.70 4.70
N ILE A 275 11.06 24.15 3.96
CA ILE A 275 11.16 25.52 3.49
C ILE A 275 11.10 25.48 1.98
N THR A 276 10.24 26.28 1.39
CA THR A 276 10.09 26.37 -0.07
C THR A 276 11.30 27.01 -0.73
N PRO A 277 11.48 26.88 -2.05
CA PRO A 277 12.51 27.61 -2.81
C PRO A 277 12.54 29.11 -2.53
N ASP A 278 11.38 29.73 -2.26
CA ASP A 278 11.23 31.13 -1.94
C ASP A 278 11.54 31.49 -0.46
N GLY A 279 11.77 30.50 0.40
CA GLY A 279 12.11 30.67 1.80
C GLY A 279 10.94 30.63 2.78
N ASN A 280 9.72 30.31 2.36
CA ASN A 280 8.57 30.26 3.25
C ASN A 280 8.42 28.88 3.91
N PRO A 281 7.99 28.82 5.19
CA PRO A 281 7.72 27.53 5.85
C PRO A 281 6.53 26.81 5.19
N CYS A 282 6.68 25.51 5.01
CA CYS A 282 5.73 24.68 4.31
C CYS A 282 5.42 23.41 5.11
N PHE A 283 4.17 23.02 5.14
CA PHE A 283 3.73 21.65 5.38
C PHE A 283 3.23 21.12 4.03
N TYR A 284 4.02 20.24 3.40
CA TYR A 284 3.77 19.82 2.04
C TYR A 284 2.54 18.91 1.95
N THR A 285 1.62 19.24 1.05
CA THR A 285 0.46 18.40 0.73
C THR A 285 0.53 18.02 -0.74
N GLY A 286 0.62 16.72 -1.02
CA GLY A 286 0.71 16.20 -2.38
C GLY A 286 -0.41 15.23 -2.73
N VAL A 287 -0.56 14.94 -4.02
CA VAL A 287 -1.40 13.85 -4.51
C VAL A 287 -0.64 13.00 -5.51
N CYS A 288 -0.65 11.68 -5.27
CA CYS A 288 0.11 10.70 -6.05
C CYS A 288 -0.47 10.50 -7.45
N SER A 289 0.36 10.02 -8.37
CA SER A 289 -0.01 9.67 -9.76
C SER A 289 -0.61 10.81 -10.57
N PHE A 290 -0.16 12.06 -10.33
CA PHE A 290 -0.59 13.23 -11.07
C PHE A 290 0.49 13.65 -12.10
N PRO A 291 0.15 13.99 -13.36
CA PRO A 291 -1.15 13.91 -14.02
C PRO A 291 -1.55 12.51 -14.51
N GLY A 292 -0.63 11.61 -14.74
CA GLY A 292 -0.74 10.16 -15.05
C GLY A 292 -2.00 9.69 -15.80
N GLN A 293 -2.43 10.38 -16.86
CA GLN A 293 -3.76 10.18 -17.50
C GLN A 293 -3.97 8.77 -18.10
N THR A 294 -2.89 8.03 -18.33
CA THR A 294 -2.93 6.67 -18.91
C THR A 294 -2.49 5.56 -17.96
N TRP A 295 -2.30 5.85 -16.66
CA TRP A 295 -1.67 4.92 -15.73
C TRP A 295 -2.61 3.87 -15.16
N GLU A 296 -3.90 4.20 -15.01
CA GLU A 296 -4.89 3.29 -14.44
C GLU A 296 -5.46 2.38 -15.55
N THR A 297 -4.64 1.43 -16.00
CA THR A 297 -5.03 0.44 -17.01
C THR A 297 -5.48 -0.87 -16.41
N THR A 298 -6.38 -1.56 -17.09
CA THR A 298 -6.82 -2.91 -16.72
C THR A 298 -6.42 -3.91 -17.81
N PRO A 299 -5.98 -5.14 -17.49
CA PRO A 299 -5.73 -6.17 -18.48
C PRO A 299 -7.06 -6.58 -19.14
N VAL A 300 -7.03 -6.72 -20.47
CA VAL A 300 -8.22 -7.01 -21.28
C VAL A 300 -8.12 -8.36 -22.01
N THR A 301 -6.92 -8.75 -22.44
CA THR A 301 -6.74 -9.99 -23.22
C THR A 301 -7.27 -11.21 -22.45
N GLY A 302 -8.20 -11.94 -23.06
CA GLY A 302 -8.90 -13.08 -22.46
C GLY A 302 -10.06 -12.70 -21.52
N ARG A 303 -10.31 -11.40 -21.34
CA ARG A 303 -11.34 -10.84 -20.48
C ARG A 303 -12.30 -9.90 -21.20
N GLU A 304 -12.26 -9.87 -22.53
CA GLU A 304 -13.03 -8.96 -23.37
C GLU A 304 -14.54 -9.02 -23.09
N PHE A 305 -15.04 -10.20 -22.71
CA PHE A 305 -16.45 -10.42 -22.38
C PHE A 305 -16.92 -9.65 -21.12
N LEU A 306 -16.01 -9.16 -20.27
CA LEU A 306 -16.35 -8.37 -19.09
C LEU A 306 -16.83 -6.95 -19.46
N TYR A 307 -16.54 -6.48 -20.66
CA TYR A 307 -16.73 -5.10 -21.07
C TYR A 307 -17.84 -4.98 -22.11
N ASP A 308 -18.78 -4.08 -21.89
CA ASP A 308 -19.82 -3.74 -22.87
C ASP A 308 -19.23 -3.11 -24.14
N TRP A 309 -18.10 -2.42 -23.97
CA TRP A 309 -17.44 -1.73 -25.06
C TRP A 309 -15.93 -1.73 -24.91
N LEU A 310 -15.24 -2.06 -25.98
CA LEU A 310 -13.82 -1.86 -26.18
C LEU A 310 -13.61 -1.34 -27.61
N PRO A 311 -12.92 -0.21 -27.82
CA PRO A 311 -12.68 0.33 -29.15
C PRO A 311 -11.63 -0.49 -29.90
N PRO A 312 -11.55 -0.36 -31.23
CA PRO A 312 -10.40 -0.82 -32.00
C PRO A 312 -9.09 -0.24 -31.44
N ARG A 313 -8.01 -0.99 -31.57
CA ARG A 313 -6.68 -0.56 -31.10
C ARG A 313 -6.06 0.57 -31.93
N ASP A 314 -6.65 0.89 -33.06
CA ASP A 314 -6.36 2.03 -33.92
C ASP A 314 -7.48 3.06 -33.84
N GLY A 315 -7.25 4.27 -34.32
CA GLY A 315 -8.23 5.36 -34.30
C GLY A 315 -8.11 6.25 -33.05
N GLU A 316 -9.19 6.98 -32.74
CA GLU A 316 -9.18 8.05 -31.74
C GLU A 316 -8.84 7.57 -30.30
N PHE A 317 -9.19 6.34 -29.95
CA PHE A 317 -8.93 5.75 -28.63
C PHE A 317 -7.62 4.94 -28.59
N ALA A 318 -6.80 4.94 -29.63
CA ALA A 318 -5.50 4.25 -29.63
C ALA A 318 -4.62 4.65 -28.40
N PRO A 319 -4.61 5.93 -27.95
CA PRO A 319 -3.82 6.33 -26.77
C PRO A 319 -4.27 5.69 -25.45
N ALA A 320 -5.49 5.16 -25.37
CA ALA A 320 -5.99 4.45 -24.19
C ALA A 320 -5.55 2.98 -24.12
N TRP A 321 -4.96 2.45 -25.20
CA TRP A 321 -4.42 1.11 -25.26
C TRP A 321 -2.94 1.07 -24.89
N SER A 322 -2.52 0.02 -24.18
CA SER A 322 -1.13 -0.28 -23.87
C SER A 322 -0.83 -1.77 -24.06
N ALA A 323 0.39 -2.09 -24.43
CA ALA A 323 0.96 -3.44 -24.43
C ALA A 323 1.97 -3.62 -23.27
N ASN A 324 2.06 -2.63 -22.39
CA ASN A 324 2.99 -2.62 -21.25
C ASN A 324 2.28 -2.15 -20.00
N GLN A 325 2.44 -2.87 -18.94
CA GLN A 325 2.03 -2.47 -17.60
C GLN A 325 3.20 -2.64 -16.63
N TRP A 326 3.64 -1.54 -16.01
CA TRP A 326 4.74 -1.49 -15.06
C TRP A 326 6.04 -2.17 -15.55
N GLY A 327 6.34 -2.02 -16.84
CA GLY A 327 7.49 -2.65 -17.46
C GLY A 327 7.28 -4.10 -17.91
N VAL A 328 6.16 -4.71 -17.62
CA VAL A 328 5.82 -6.06 -18.06
C VAL A 328 5.23 -6.02 -19.46
N GLN A 329 5.80 -6.81 -20.38
CA GLN A 329 5.37 -6.99 -21.76
C GLN A 329 5.22 -8.49 -22.01
N ASP A 330 4.06 -9.04 -21.66
CA ASP A 330 3.74 -10.48 -21.73
C ASP A 330 2.78 -10.85 -22.86
N GLY A 331 2.48 -9.89 -23.76
CA GLY A 331 1.51 -10.02 -24.83
C GLY A 331 0.08 -9.67 -24.41
N THR A 332 -0.15 -9.31 -23.15
CA THR A 332 -1.45 -8.84 -22.68
C THR A 332 -1.73 -7.44 -23.23
N GLY A 333 -2.95 -7.20 -23.70
CA GLY A 333 -3.45 -5.87 -24.01
C GLY A 333 -4.09 -5.27 -22.77
N TYR A 334 -3.78 -4.00 -22.51
CA TYR A 334 -4.33 -3.22 -21.41
C TYR A 334 -5.13 -2.05 -21.94
N PHE A 335 -6.21 -1.68 -21.24
CA PHE A 335 -7.05 -0.55 -21.63
C PHE A 335 -7.27 0.41 -20.44
N CYS A 336 -7.19 1.71 -20.70
CA CYS A 336 -7.42 2.77 -19.74
C CYS A 336 -8.75 3.48 -20.02
N PHE A 337 -9.81 3.12 -19.29
CA PHE A 337 -11.11 3.77 -19.42
C PHE A 337 -11.06 5.25 -19.09
N HIS A 338 -10.24 5.64 -18.11
CA HIS A 338 -10.04 7.05 -17.77
C HIS A 338 -9.52 7.86 -18.97
N ALA A 339 -8.48 7.38 -19.66
CA ALA A 339 -7.97 8.03 -20.87
C ALA A 339 -9.04 8.12 -21.97
N ALA A 340 -9.82 7.06 -22.16
CA ALA A 340 -10.92 7.07 -23.12
C ALA A 340 -11.99 8.12 -22.75
N ASN A 341 -12.30 8.27 -21.47
CA ASN A 341 -13.23 9.30 -20.99
C ASN A 341 -12.69 10.72 -21.16
N LEU A 342 -11.39 10.92 -20.95
CA LEU A 342 -10.74 12.22 -21.23
C LEU A 342 -10.78 12.56 -22.73
N ILE A 343 -10.57 11.56 -23.61
CA ILE A 343 -10.69 11.74 -25.07
C ILE A 343 -12.13 12.14 -25.45
N ARG A 344 -13.16 11.49 -24.87
CA ARG A 344 -14.57 11.88 -25.08
C ARG A 344 -14.86 13.29 -24.56
N LYS A 345 -14.29 13.63 -23.40
CA LYS A 345 -14.55 14.91 -22.73
C LYS A 345 -13.90 16.10 -23.44
N TYR A 346 -12.65 15.95 -23.90
CA TYR A 346 -11.82 17.05 -24.41
C TYR A 346 -11.46 16.97 -25.90
N GLY A 347 -11.85 15.86 -26.55
CA GLY A 347 -11.52 15.57 -27.95
C GLY A 347 -10.11 14.95 -28.12
N PRO A 348 -9.90 14.16 -29.19
CA PRO A 348 -8.71 13.34 -29.40
C PRO A 348 -7.41 14.14 -29.50
N ASP A 349 -7.47 15.37 -30.00
CA ASP A 349 -6.27 16.18 -30.24
C ASP A 349 -5.82 16.99 -29.00
N ASN A 350 -6.68 17.17 -28.00
CA ASN A 350 -6.42 18.10 -26.91
C ASN A 350 -6.50 17.50 -25.49
N TRP A 351 -6.96 16.26 -25.36
CA TRP A 351 -7.31 15.67 -24.06
C TRP A 351 -6.17 15.66 -23.04
N LEU A 352 -4.93 15.37 -23.46
CA LEU A 352 -3.78 15.35 -22.55
C LEU A 352 -3.55 16.72 -21.93
N ARG A 353 -3.42 17.75 -22.76
CA ARG A 353 -3.18 19.12 -22.29
C ARG A 353 -4.36 19.66 -21.49
N ALA A 354 -5.58 19.52 -21.99
CA ALA A 354 -6.76 20.05 -21.32
C ALA A 354 -7.02 19.38 -19.96
N SER A 355 -6.79 18.09 -19.84
CA SER A 355 -6.93 17.37 -18.56
C SER A 355 -5.82 17.72 -17.56
N GLU A 356 -4.58 17.94 -18.04
CA GLU A 356 -3.49 18.41 -17.17
C GLU A 356 -3.73 19.81 -16.65
N GLU A 357 -4.07 20.76 -17.55
CA GLU A 357 -4.41 22.15 -17.16
C GLU A 357 -5.57 22.18 -16.15
N ARG A 358 -6.60 21.36 -16.36
CA ARG A 358 -7.71 21.25 -15.39
C ARG A 358 -7.26 20.62 -14.08
N GLY A 359 -6.45 19.58 -14.15
CA GLY A 359 -5.88 18.94 -12.96
C GLY A 359 -5.05 19.92 -12.12
N VAL A 360 -4.20 20.75 -12.73
CA VAL A 360 -3.45 21.80 -12.04
C VAL A 360 -4.39 22.80 -11.36
N ARG A 361 -5.45 23.24 -12.04
CA ARG A 361 -6.46 24.12 -11.44
C ARG A 361 -7.16 23.46 -10.23
N ARG A 362 -7.48 22.16 -10.33
CA ARG A 362 -8.04 21.35 -9.21
C ARG A 362 -7.08 21.34 -8.03
N LEU A 363 -5.81 20.96 -8.23
CA LEU A 363 -4.83 20.91 -7.16
C LEU A 363 -4.74 22.23 -6.41
N ARG A 364 -4.64 23.34 -7.14
CA ARG A 364 -4.59 24.68 -6.55
C ARG A 364 -5.87 25.07 -5.82
N ALA A 365 -7.05 24.77 -6.40
CA ALA A 365 -8.34 25.03 -5.77
C ALA A 365 -8.56 24.18 -4.51
N TRP A 366 -8.05 22.93 -4.50
CA TRP A 366 -8.15 22.02 -3.37
C TRP A 366 -7.05 22.22 -2.32
N GLY A 367 -6.17 23.20 -2.50
CA GLY A 367 -5.14 23.59 -1.53
C GLY A 367 -3.93 22.65 -1.46
N PHE A 368 -3.67 21.85 -2.48
CA PHE A 368 -2.45 21.05 -2.55
C PHE A 368 -1.23 21.93 -2.87
N SER A 369 -0.10 21.63 -2.23
CA SER A 369 1.21 22.22 -2.53
C SER A 369 1.73 21.75 -3.89
N GLY A 370 1.47 20.48 -4.23
CA GLY A 370 1.97 19.89 -5.46
C GLY A 370 1.44 18.46 -5.72
N ALA A 371 2.14 17.73 -6.56
CA ALA A 371 1.94 16.30 -6.76
C ALA A 371 2.67 15.49 -5.69
N GLY A 372 2.31 14.21 -5.57
CA GLY A 372 2.97 13.22 -4.73
C GLY A 372 3.84 12.26 -5.54
N LYS A 373 4.15 11.11 -4.94
CA LYS A 373 4.82 9.98 -5.60
C LYS A 373 4.13 9.62 -6.91
N TRP A 374 4.87 8.99 -7.81
CA TRP A 374 4.37 8.62 -9.15
C TRP A 374 3.87 9.82 -9.96
N GLY A 375 4.11 11.05 -9.46
CA GLY A 375 3.91 12.29 -10.18
C GLY A 375 5.19 12.76 -10.85
N ALA A 376 5.11 13.88 -11.51
CA ALA A 376 6.27 14.55 -12.09
C ALA A 376 6.18 16.06 -11.87
N PRO A 377 7.30 16.75 -11.60
CA PRO A 377 7.33 18.19 -11.66
C PRO A 377 6.87 18.65 -13.06
N ALA A 378 5.90 19.53 -13.09
CA ALA A 378 5.35 20.12 -14.30
C ALA A 378 5.46 21.65 -14.21
N SER A 379 5.04 22.38 -15.24
CA SER A 379 5.25 23.83 -15.32
C SER A 379 4.76 24.62 -14.10
N GLU A 380 3.81 24.10 -13.35
CA GLU A 380 3.20 24.77 -12.18
C GLU A 380 3.08 23.88 -10.93
N VAL A 381 3.68 22.68 -10.94
CA VAL A 381 3.47 21.68 -9.89
C VAL A 381 4.81 21.13 -9.39
N SER A 382 5.03 21.23 -8.08
CA SER A 382 6.15 20.56 -7.41
C SER A 382 5.85 19.08 -7.22
N ALA A 383 6.87 18.23 -7.23
CA ALA A 383 6.72 16.79 -6.94
C ALA A 383 8.05 16.18 -6.45
N PRO A 384 8.02 15.09 -5.66
CA PRO A 384 9.17 14.22 -5.51
C PRO A 384 9.45 13.50 -6.84
N VAL A 385 10.71 13.19 -7.09
CA VAL A 385 11.13 12.42 -8.27
C VAL A 385 11.59 11.05 -7.81
N LEU A 386 10.92 10.02 -8.29
CA LEU A 386 11.29 8.62 -8.03
C LEU A 386 12.27 8.15 -9.10
N GLY A 387 13.53 7.96 -8.70
CA GLY A 387 14.58 7.39 -9.52
C GLY A 387 14.52 5.86 -9.56
N ARG A 388 15.21 5.28 -10.52
CA ARG A 388 15.34 3.84 -10.72
C ARG A 388 16.76 3.50 -11.16
N TRP A 389 17.16 2.25 -11.02
CA TRP A 389 18.41 1.73 -11.53
C TRP A 389 18.20 0.48 -12.37
N SER A 390 19.18 0.20 -13.24
CA SER A 390 19.21 -0.99 -14.08
C SER A 390 20.60 -1.63 -14.04
N VAL A 391 21.02 -2.05 -12.85
CA VAL A 391 22.35 -2.62 -12.60
C VAL A 391 22.23 -4.05 -12.03
N PRO A 392 23.31 -4.84 -12.08
CA PRO A 392 23.32 -6.18 -11.50
C PRO A 392 23.08 -6.18 -9.99
N ASN A 393 22.17 -7.05 -9.53
CA ASN A 393 21.77 -7.17 -8.14
C ASN A 393 22.53 -8.29 -7.40
N LEU A 394 22.92 -8.03 -6.16
CA LEU A 394 23.41 -9.04 -5.23
C LEU A 394 22.26 -9.83 -4.59
N VAL A 395 21.31 -9.11 -4.06
CA VAL A 395 20.02 -9.54 -3.50
C VAL A 395 18.92 -8.93 -4.39
N ARG A 396 17.84 -8.35 -3.85
CA ARG A 396 16.94 -7.50 -4.64
C ARG A 396 17.55 -6.14 -5.03
N HIS A 397 18.64 -5.72 -4.36
CA HIS A 397 19.35 -4.47 -4.59
C HIS A 397 20.73 -4.72 -5.23
N PRO A 398 21.38 -3.63 -5.74
CA PRO A 398 22.70 -3.70 -6.38
C PRO A 398 23.77 -4.35 -5.51
N ASP A 399 24.77 -4.96 -6.14
CA ASP A 399 26.01 -5.32 -5.44
C ASP A 399 26.82 -4.06 -5.12
N VAL A 400 26.52 -3.46 -3.98
CA VAL A 400 27.14 -2.21 -3.52
C VAL A 400 28.61 -2.33 -3.18
N PHE A 401 29.15 -3.54 -3.16
CA PHE A 401 30.57 -3.82 -2.93
C PHE A 401 31.34 -4.00 -4.24
N ASP A 402 30.65 -4.13 -5.38
CA ASP A 402 31.28 -4.24 -6.69
C ASP A 402 31.56 -2.83 -7.28
N PRO A 403 32.86 -2.46 -7.51
CA PRO A 403 33.18 -1.16 -8.10
C PRO A 403 32.56 -0.94 -9.49
N ALA A 404 32.39 -2.01 -10.28
CA ALA A 404 31.78 -1.90 -11.60
C ALA A 404 30.24 -1.60 -11.49
N VAL A 405 29.57 -2.23 -10.53
CA VAL A 405 28.15 -1.96 -10.25
C VAL A 405 27.96 -0.54 -9.71
N ARG A 406 28.84 -0.08 -8.80
CA ARG A 406 28.84 1.31 -8.31
C ARG A 406 28.97 2.35 -9.45
N ALA A 407 29.86 2.09 -10.40
CA ALA A 407 30.07 2.98 -11.54
C ALA A 407 28.83 3.04 -12.46
N LEU A 408 28.19 1.89 -12.70
CA LEU A 408 26.94 1.82 -13.48
C LEU A 408 25.79 2.53 -12.75
N LEU A 409 25.63 2.28 -11.45
CA LEU A 409 24.62 2.92 -10.61
C LEU A 409 24.78 4.45 -10.62
N ARG A 410 26.00 4.94 -10.44
CA ARG A 410 26.29 6.37 -10.51
C ARG A 410 25.85 6.95 -11.85
N LYS A 411 26.18 6.26 -12.96
CA LYS A 411 25.80 6.71 -14.29
C LYS A 411 24.27 6.74 -14.46
N ASP A 412 23.56 5.70 -14.03
CA ASP A 412 22.10 5.66 -14.10
C ASP A 412 21.46 6.82 -13.31
N LEU A 413 22.02 7.17 -12.17
CA LEU A 413 21.54 8.28 -11.35
C LEU A 413 21.90 9.64 -11.96
N GLU A 414 23.10 9.81 -12.53
CA GLU A 414 23.48 11.03 -13.25
C GLU A 414 22.54 11.29 -14.44
N ASP A 415 22.21 10.27 -15.22
CA ASP A 415 21.30 10.41 -16.38
C ASP A 415 19.89 10.85 -15.96
N GLN A 416 19.45 10.58 -14.73
CA GLN A 416 18.13 10.95 -14.20
C GLN A 416 18.14 12.30 -13.45
N ILE A 417 19.19 12.58 -12.69
CA ILE A 417 19.27 13.73 -11.78
C ILE A 417 19.72 15.00 -12.52
N LEU A 418 20.81 14.93 -13.31
CA LEU A 418 21.41 16.10 -13.94
C LEU A 418 20.45 16.94 -14.80
N PRO A 419 19.48 16.33 -15.55
CA PRO A 419 18.51 17.12 -16.31
C PRO A 419 17.57 18.01 -15.47
N ARG A 420 17.49 17.77 -14.14
CA ARG A 420 16.56 18.45 -13.23
C ARG A 420 17.25 19.02 -11.98
N GLN A 421 18.58 18.99 -11.90
CA GLN A 421 19.31 19.43 -10.70
C GLN A 421 19.12 20.90 -10.32
N ASP A 422 18.63 21.73 -11.26
CA ASP A 422 18.36 23.15 -11.05
C ASP A 422 16.84 23.47 -11.07
N ASP A 423 15.96 22.45 -11.06
CA ASP A 423 14.50 22.65 -11.10
C ASP A 423 13.93 22.88 -9.69
N PRO A 424 13.52 24.10 -9.34
CA PRO A 424 13.00 24.42 -7.98
C PRO A 424 11.72 23.66 -7.62
N ARG A 425 11.08 22.98 -8.59
CA ARG A 425 9.87 22.19 -8.36
C ARG A 425 10.16 20.75 -7.95
N VAL A 426 11.40 20.29 -8.02
CA VAL A 426 11.79 19.02 -7.45
C VAL A 426 11.76 19.14 -5.93
N LEU A 427 10.82 18.45 -5.27
CA LEU A 427 10.76 18.41 -3.81
C LEU A 427 11.97 17.65 -3.24
N GLY A 428 12.40 16.61 -3.91
CA GLY A 428 13.55 15.80 -3.57
C GLY A 428 13.58 14.53 -4.40
N TRP A 429 14.69 13.82 -4.27
CA TRP A 429 14.95 12.54 -4.92
C TRP A 429 14.58 11.39 -3.99
N SER A 430 13.99 10.35 -4.51
CA SER A 430 13.77 9.07 -3.81
C SER A 430 14.10 7.91 -4.73
N LEU A 431 14.44 6.76 -4.17
CA LEU A 431 14.81 5.55 -4.92
C LEU A 431 14.14 4.35 -4.28
N GLY A 432 13.41 3.58 -5.07
CA GLY A 432 12.64 2.45 -4.60
C GLY A 432 11.27 2.81 -4.04
N ASN A 433 10.47 1.81 -3.70
CA ASN A 433 9.13 1.96 -3.14
C ASN A 433 8.73 0.73 -2.33
N GLU A 434 8.39 0.93 -1.05
CA GLU A 434 7.78 -0.08 -0.17
C GLU A 434 8.56 -1.41 -0.12
N TYR A 435 7.95 -2.49 -0.62
CA TYR A 435 8.50 -3.86 -0.57
C TYR A 435 9.87 -4.03 -1.22
N ASP A 436 10.19 -3.18 -2.17
CA ASP A 436 11.47 -3.27 -2.87
C ASP A 436 12.66 -2.96 -1.95
N GLU A 437 12.40 -2.42 -0.76
CA GLU A 437 13.39 -1.86 0.12
C GLU A 437 13.83 -2.78 1.27
N ILE A 438 13.09 -3.86 1.51
CA ILE A 438 13.37 -4.78 2.61
C ILE A 438 14.17 -5.98 2.09
N VAL A 439 15.45 -6.05 2.43
CA VAL A 439 16.26 -7.23 2.21
C VAL A 439 15.99 -8.25 3.30
N THR A 440 15.63 -9.46 2.91
CA THR A 440 15.33 -10.54 3.84
C THR A 440 16.55 -11.37 4.20
N ARG A 441 16.52 -12.04 5.35
CA ARG A 441 17.54 -13.03 5.73
C ARG A 441 17.72 -14.14 4.70
N ALA A 442 16.64 -14.55 4.04
CA ALA A 442 16.67 -15.58 3.00
C ALA A 442 17.48 -15.11 1.77
N GLU A 443 17.30 -13.87 1.34
CA GLU A 443 18.06 -13.29 0.23
C GLU A 443 19.56 -13.15 0.56
N VAL A 444 19.88 -12.78 1.79
CA VAL A 444 21.27 -12.75 2.28
C VAL A 444 21.86 -14.17 2.29
N ALA A 445 21.13 -15.15 2.79
CA ALA A 445 21.57 -16.55 2.76
C ALA A 445 21.82 -17.05 1.33
N ASP A 446 21.02 -16.62 0.35
CA ASP A 446 21.22 -16.94 -1.06
C ASP A 446 22.40 -16.17 -1.67
N ALA A 447 22.64 -14.92 -1.24
CA ALA A 447 23.83 -14.17 -1.64
C ALA A 447 25.13 -14.85 -1.19
N LEU A 448 25.13 -15.44 0.01
CA LEU A 448 26.27 -16.21 0.53
C LEU A 448 26.57 -17.51 -0.24
N LYS A 449 25.61 -18.03 -1.03
CA LYS A 449 25.80 -19.20 -1.90
C LYS A 449 26.33 -18.85 -3.30
N LYS A 450 26.43 -17.56 -3.65
CA LYS A 450 26.92 -17.11 -4.96
C LYS A 450 28.41 -17.52 -5.17
N PRO A 451 28.92 -17.47 -6.40
CA PRO A 451 30.33 -17.77 -6.68
C PRO A 451 31.31 -16.92 -5.87
N ALA A 452 32.45 -17.47 -5.49
CA ALA A 452 33.54 -16.77 -4.76
C ALA A 452 34.08 -15.50 -5.46
N THR A 453 33.78 -15.32 -6.75
CA THR A 453 34.17 -14.13 -7.52
C THR A 453 33.23 -12.95 -7.34
N VAL A 454 32.08 -13.11 -6.67
CA VAL A 454 31.09 -12.05 -6.45
C VAL A 454 31.59 -11.15 -5.30
N PRO A 455 31.88 -9.85 -5.56
CA PRO A 455 32.43 -8.95 -4.53
C PRO A 455 31.54 -8.84 -3.29
N GLY A 456 30.21 -8.72 -3.48
CA GLY A 456 29.27 -8.64 -2.37
C GLY A 456 29.30 -9.88 -1.48
N LYS A 457 29.36 -11.10 -2.03
CA LYS A 457 29.52 -12.30 -1.21
C LYS A 457 30.77 -12.22 -0.32
N ARG A 458 31.91 -11.82 -0.90
CA ARG A 458 33.16 -11.67 -0.14
C ARG A 458 33.00 -10.68 0.99
N ALA A 459 32.47 -9.49 0.72
CA ALA A 459 32.25 -8.45 1.73
C ALA A 459 31.34 -8.91 2.88
N LEU A 460 30.27 -9.66 2.57
CA LEU A 460 29.38 -10.23 3.59
C LEU A 460 30.09 -11.28 4.45
N MET A 461 30.93 -12.12 3.85
CA MET A 461 31.72 -13.12 4.57
C MET A 461 32.87 -12.49 5.39
N ASP A 462 33.51 -11.44 4.87
CA ASP A 462 34.53 -10.68 5.61
C ASP A 462 33.91 -10.00 6.83
N HIS A 463 32.70 -9.40 6.70
CA HIS A 463 31.98 -8.85 7.84
C HIS A 463 31.67 -9.92 8.89
N ALA A 464 31.21 -11.08 8.47
CA ALA A 464 30.99 -12.20 9.41
C ALA A 464 32.28 -12.62 10.12
N LEU A 465 33.37 -12.78 9.39
CA LEU A 465 34.65 -13.19 9.96
C LEU A 465 35.19 -12.15 10.93
N GLU A 466 35.33 -10.90 10.49
CA GLU A 466 36.01 -9.86 11.25
C GLU A 466 35.17 -9.29 12.39
N VAL A 467 33.88 -9.08 12.15
CA VAL A 467 32.98 -8.39 13.11
C VAL A 467 32.26 -9.38 14.03
N LEU A 468 31.68 -10.46 13.46
CA LEU A 468 30.84 -11.38 14.26
C LEU A 468 31.72 -12.43 14.99
N HIS A 469 32.83 -12.85 14.36
CA HIS A 469 33.70 -13.89 14.89
C HIS A 469 35.11 -13.37 15.27
N GLY A 470 35.28 -12.04 15.36
CA GLY A 470 36.53 -11.41 15.83
C GLY A 470 37.79 -11.81 15.07
N GLY A 471 37.69 -12.11 13.78
CA GLY A 471 38.77 -12.59 12.92
C GLY A 471 39.10 -14.07 13.10
N SER A 472 38.35 -14.81 13.94
CA SER A 472 38.61 -16.25 14.18
C SER A 472 37.96 -17.11 13.09
N MET A 473 38.75 -17.55 12.13
CA MET A 473 38.32 -18.50 11.10
C MET A 473 37.77 -19.80 11.71
N ALA A 474 38.40 -20.28 12.79
CA ALA A 474 38.00 -21.52 13.45
C ALA A 474 36.61 -21.40 14.08
N ASP A 475 36.31 -20.25 14.73
CA ASP A 475 35.01 -20.01 15.37
C ASP A 475 33.93 -19.85 14.32
N LEU A 476 34.17 -19.08 13.25
CA LEU A 476 33.24 -18.96 12.15
C LEU A 476 32.95 -20.30 11.47
N ALA A 477 34.02 -21.04 11.13
CA ALA A 477 33.90 -22.34 10.46
C ALA A 477 33.08 -23.34 11.31
N ALA A 478 33.33 -23.34 12.64
CA ALA A 478 32.54 -24.16 13.56
C ALA A 478 31.08 -23.71 13.68
N ALA A 479 30.83 -22.40 13.76
CA ALA A 479 29.47 -21.83 13.85
C ALA A 479 28.61 -22.09 12.59
N TRP A 480 29.23 -21.99 11.41
CA TRP A 480 28.54 -22.14 10.12
C TRP A 480 28.57 -23.55 9.56
N GLY A 481 29.31 -24.47 10.20
CA GLY A 481 29.47 -25.86 9.75
C GLY A 481 30.26 -26.01 8.44
N VAL A 482 31.18 -25.08 8.15
CA VAL A 482 31.97 -25.08 6.92
C VAL A 482 33.39 -25.58 7.17
N ALA A 483 33.98 -26.25 6.19
CA ALA A 483 35.37 -26.67 6.24
C ALA A 483 36.29 -25.60 5.60
N ALA A 484 36.53 -24.50 6.33
CA ALA A 484 37.38 -23.42 5.86
C ALA A 484 38.49 -23.12 6.89
N SER A 485 39.72 -23.00 6.43
CA SER A 485 40.89 -22.60 7.21
C SER A 485 41.55 -21.34 6.67
N THR A 486 41.12 -20.91 5.48
CA THR A 486 41.56 -19.69 4.80
C THR A 486 40.35 -18.91 4.28
N THR A 487 40.55 -17.61 4.03
CA THR A 487 39.51 -16.75 3.45
C THR A 487 39.07 -17.22 2.06
N GLU A 488 39.98 -17.77 1.25
CA GLU A 488 39.64 -18.29 -0.07
C GLU A 488 38.76 -19.54 0.01
N GLU A 489 38.96 -20.42 1.01
CA GLU A 489 38.13 -21.56 1.29
C GLU A 489 36.76 -21.11 1.81
N LEU A 490 36.72 -20.08 2.67
CA LEU A 490 35.47 -19.48 3.15
C LEU A 490 34.65 -18.90 1.98
N TYR A 491 35.27 -18.12 1.09
CA TYR A 491 34.57 -17.58 -0.09
C TYR A 491 34.05 -18.66 -1.05
N ALA A 492 34.74 -19.81 -1.12
CA ALA A 492 34.33 -20.93 -1.94
C ALA A 492 33.14 -21.72 -1.33
N ALA A 493 32.89 -21.61 -0.03
CA ALA A 493 31.82 -22.32 0.64
C ALA A 493 30.46 -21.88 0.09
N THR A 494 29.57 -22.86 -0.20
CA THR A 494 28.19 -22.66 -0.72
C THR A 494 27.16 -23.40 0.09
N ASP A 495 27.57 -24.20 1.08
CA ASP A 495 26.79 -25.10 1.90
C ASP A 495 26.75 -24.69 3.39
N ALA A 496 27.15 -23.45 3.69
CA ALA A 496 27.16 -22.92 5.05
C ALA A 496 25.75 -22.92 5.67
N THR A 497 25.66 -23.41 6.90
CA THR A 497 24.47 -23.27 7.74
C THR A 497 24.64 -22.06 8.65
N VAL A 498 24.27 -20.90 8.14
CA VAL A 498 24.49 -19.63 8.85
C VAL A 498 23.46 -19.45 9.95
N PRO A 499 23.86 -19.17 11.21
CA PRO A 499 22.92 -18.90 12.31
C PRO A 499 22.01 -17.71 12.01
N PRO A 500 20.74 -17.72 12.46
CA PRO A 500 19.81 -16.60 12.23
C PRO A 500 20.31 -15.24 12.72
N ALA A 501 21.05 -15.20 13.84
CA ALA A 501 21.62 -13.96 14.37
C ALA A 501 22.72 -13.40 13.45
N ASP A 502 23.56 -14.27 12.87
CA ASP A 502 24.60 -13.86 11.93
C ASP A 502 23.96 -13.37 10.62
N LEU A 503 22.93 -14.08 10.11
CA LEU A 503 22.18 -13.62 8.93
C LEU A 503 21.57 -12.26 9.13
N GLU A 504 21.01 -12.00 10.31
CA GLU A 504 20.43 -10.70 10.65
C GLU A 504 21.47 -9.59 10.69
N SER A 505 22.63 -9.85 11.31
CA SER A 505 23.72 -8.87 11.35
C SER A 505 24.29 -8.59 9.96
N ILE A 506 24.47 -9.62 9.13
CA ILE A 506 24.93 -9.48 7.74
C ILE A 506 23.89 -8.70 6.90
N ARG A 507 22.60 -8.95 7.11
CA ARG A 507 21.50 -8.21 6.46
C ARG A 507 21.61 -6.72 6.75
N ARG A 508 21.69 -6.35 8.01
CA ARG A 508 21.83 -4.96 8.46
C ARG A 508 23.11 -4.29 7.94
N PHE A 509 24.23 -5.03 7.91
CA PHE A 509 25.47 -4.54 7.32
C PHE A 509 25.32 -4.22 5.82
N TYR A 510 24.63 -5.11 5.09
CA TYR A 510 24.37 -4.87 3.67
C TYR A 510 23.45 -3.67 3.48
N GLU A 511 22.37 -3.57 4.23
CA GLU A 511 21.39 -2.46 4.14
C GLU A 511 22.06 -1.12 4.46
N ASP A 512 22.83 -1.04 5.52
CA ASP A 512 23.54 0.19 5.87
C ASP A 512 24.49 0.63 4.75
N ALA A 513 25.23 -0.31 4.17
CA ALA A 513 26.11 -0.05 3.03
C ALA A 513 25.34 0.38 1.77
N TYR A 514 24.18 -0.21 1.52
CA TYR A 514 23.29 0.13 0.40
C TYR A 514 22.75 1.57 0.54
N TYR A 515 22.13 1.88 1.65
CA TYR A 515 21.55 3.21 1.87
C TYR A 515 22.62 4.30 1.90
N ALA A 516 23.77 4.02 2.50
CA ALA A 516 24.93 4.94 2.50
C ALA A 516 25.40 5.24 1.07
N LEU A 517 25.61 4.21 0.24
CA LEU A 517 26.04 4.39 -1.15
C LEU A 517 25.04 5.21 -1.97
N ILE A 518 23.75 4.93 -1.83
CA ILE A 518 22.72 5.67 -2.56
C ILE A 518 22.70 7.13 -2.14
N TYR A 519 22.65 7.41 -0.83
CA TYR A 519 22.67 8.76 -0.29
C TYR A 519 23.89 9.55 -0.77
N ASP A 520 25.08 9.01 -0.58
CA ASP A 520 26.33 9.65 -0.97
C ASP A 520 26.39 9.91 -2.47
N THR A 521 25.89 8.96 -3.28
CA THR A 521 25.87 9.10 -4.74
C THR A 521 24.92 10.22 -5.15
N VAL A 522 23.67 10.22 -4.67
CA VAL A 522 22.69 11.26 -4.97
C VAL A 522 23.22 12.63 -4.55
N LYS A 523 23.68 12.78 -3.31
CA LYS A 523 24.19 14.07 -2.79
C LYS A 523 25.48 14.54 -3.45
N SER A 524 26.30 13.62 -3.99
CA SER A 524 27.47 13.99 -4.78
C SER A 524 27.13 14.53 -6.18
N ILE A 525 25.98 14.13 -6.74
CA ILE A 525 25.46 14.62 -8.04
C ILE A 525 24.64 15.88 -7.83
N ASP A 526 23.75 15.88 -6.84
CA ASP A 526 22.84 16.98 -6.51
C ASP A 526 22.87 17.29 -5.01
N PRO A 527 23.73 18.20 -4.57
CA PRO A 527 23.83 18.56 -3.15
C PRO A 527 22.65 19.42 -2.67
N ASN A 528 21.85 20.00 -3.56
CA ASN A 528 20.85 21.00 -3.24
C ASN A 528 19.48 20.41 -2.91
N HIS A 529 19.00 19.46 -3.72
CA HIS A 529 17.72 18.85 -3.44
C HIS A 529 17.81 17.83 -2.29
N LEU A 530 16.67 17.64 -1.62
CA LEU A 530 16.53 16.65 -0.56
C LEU A 530 16.64 15.21 -1.13
N TYR A 531 17.19 14.30 -0.32
CA TYR A 531 17.01 12.88 -0.51
C TYR A 531 15.95 12.35 0.47
N LEU A 532 14.87 11.81 -0.06
CA LEU A 532 13.66 11.44 0.67
C LEU A 532 13.64 9.96 1.09
N GLY A 533 14.75 9.25 0.88
CA GLY A 533 14.81 7.80 1.14
C GLY A 533 14.00 7.00 0.12
N ASN A 534 13.39 5.92 0.59
CA ASN A 534 12.89 4.85 -0.26
C ASN A 534 11.41 4.50 0.00
N TRP A 535 10.64 5.34 0.65
CA TRP A 535 9.21 5.14 0.96
C TRP A 535 8.92 3.83 1.70
N ILE A 536 9.54 3.70 2.84
CA ILE A 536 9.44 2.50 3.68
C ILE A 536 8.07 2.36 4.34
N VAL A 537 7.65 1.12 4.65
CA VAL A 537 6.37 0.86 5.31
C VAL A 537 6.59 0.40 6.75
N PRO A 538 6.33 1.26 7.75
CA PRO A 538 6.39 0.85 9.14
C PRO A 538 5.44 -0.31 9.45
N GLY A 539 5.97 -1.40 10.00
CA GLY A 539 5.18 -2.60 10.30
C GLY A 539 5.41 -3.78 9.37
N TRP A 540 6.03 -3.56 8.21
CA TRP A 540 6.41 -4.64 7.30
C TRP A 540 7.87 -5.06 7.47
N TRP A 541 8.63 -4.32 8.30
CA TRP A 541 10.03 -4.59 8.56
C TRP A 541 10.21 -5.77 9.50
N GLU A 542 11.36 -6.41 9.36
CA GLU A 542 11.76 -7.46 10.28
C GLU A 542 11.99 -6.90 11.69
N ASP A 543 12.55 -5.67 11.80
CA ASP A 543 12.69 -4.97 13.07
C ASP A 543 12.81 -3.43 12.95
N GLU A 544 12.93 -2.76 14.08
CA GLU A 544 13.02 -1.30 14.18
C GLU A 544 14.37 -0.75 13.74
N GLU A 545 15.41 -1.59 13.65
CA GLU A 545 16.73 -1.16 13.21
C GLU A 545 16.71 -0.73 11.73
N ASP A 546 15.82 -1.29 10.93
CA ASP A 546 15.64 -0.89 9.54
C ASP A 546 15.29 0.60 9.42
N TRP A 547 14.40 1.11 10.29
CA TRP A 547 14.12 2.56 10.38
C TRP A 547 15.37 3.36 10.74
N ARG A 548 16.15 2.89 11.72
CA ARG A 548 17.35 3.60 12.18
C ARG A 548 18.44 3.61 11.12
N ILE A 549 18.55 2.54 10.33
CA ILE A 549 19.45 2.47 9.18
C ILE A 549 19.06 3.53 8.15
N VAL A 550 17.81 3.53 7.71
CA VAL A 550 17.30 4.51 6.72
C VAL A 550 17.48 5.94 7.22
N ALA A 551 17.15 6.21 8.49
CA ALA A 551 17.27 7.54 9.08
C ALA A 551 18.71 8.11 9.04
N ARG A 552 19.74 7.25 9.06
CA ARG A 552 21.12 7.70 8.94
C ARG A 552 21.47 8.23 7.55
N HIS A 553 20.77 7.74 6.52
CA HIS A 553 21.13 7.91 5.12
C HIS A 553 20.04 8.61 4.29
N CYS A 554 19.33 9.57 4.87
CA CYS A 554 18.37 10.44 4.15
C CYS A 554 18.32 11.82 4.79
N ASP A 555 17.84 12.81 4.03
CA ASP A 555 17.53 14.14 4.56
C ASP A 555 16.14 14.16 5.22
N VAL A 556 15.19 13.43 4.66
CA VAL A 556 13.82 13.24 5.13
C VAL A 556 13.48 11.76 5.00
N ILE A 557 12.87 11.17 6.03
CA ILE A 557 12.41 9.78 5.97
C ILE A 557 11.08 9.73 5.22
N GLY A 558 11.10 9.28 3.97
CA GLY A 558 9.89 8.95 3.22
C GLY A 558 9.31 7.61 3.68
N TYR A 559 8.02 7.60 4.00
CA TYR A 559 7.33 6.37 4.42
C TYR A 559 5.89 6.34 3.92
N ASP A 560 5.28 5.16 3.86
CA ASP A 560 3.89 4.96 3.48
C ASP A 560 3.10 4.36 4.63
N ARG A 561 1.86 4.83 4.84
CA ARG A 561 1.03 4.34 5.94
C ARG A 561 -0.46 4.34 5.60
N TYR A 562 -1.02 3.18 5.49
CA TYR A 562 -2.46 2.97 5.31
C TYR A 562 -3.11 2.56 6.63
N ASP A 563 -3.39 3.54 7.48
CA ASP A 563 -4.02 3.35 8.78
C ASP A 563 -4.96 4.53 9.09
N ARG A 564 -5.97 4.32 9.94
CA ARG A 564 -6.88 5.38 10.40
C ARG A 564 -6.20 6.38 11.35
N VAL A 565 -5.09 5.99 11.96
CA VAL A 565 -4.29 6.85 12.84
C VAL A 565 -2.98 7.22 12.18
N PHE A 566 -2.59 8.48 12.29
CA PHE A 566 -1.36 8.99 11.71
C PHE A 566 -0.12 8.29 12.26
N ALA A 567 -0.01 8.15 13.58
CA ALA A 567 1.12 7.50 14.24
C ALA A 567 0.66 6.72 15.48
N ASP A 568 1.16 5.50 15.63
CA ASP A 568 1.08 4.72 16.85
C ASP A 568 2.26 5.02 17.80
N GLU A 569 2.28 4.40 18.99
CA GLU A 569 3.35 4.59 19.96
C GLU A 569 4.73 4.16 19.45
N ARG A 570 4.78 3.12 18.62
CA ARG A 570 6.02 2.61 18.03
C ARG A 570 6.62 3.63 17.08
N LEU A 571 5.82 4.16 16.14
CA LEU A 571 6.29 5.16 15.20
C LEU A 571 6.75 6.43 15.92
N ARG A 572 5.97 6.93 16.88
CA ARG A 572 6.34 8.12 17.68
C ARG A 572 7.68 7.95 18.41
N ARG A 573 7.92 6.78 18.98
CA ARG A 573 9.21 6.49 19.65
C ARG A 573 10.38 6.51 18.62
N LEU A 574 10.19 5.93 17.44
CA LEU A 574 11.22 5.91 16.39
C LEU A 574 11.49 7.30 15.84
N GLU A 575 10.46 8.13 15.69
CA GLU A 575 10.59 9.55 15.31
C GLU A 575 11.43 10.33 16.35
N GLU A 576 11.12 10.16 17.63
CA GLU A 576 11.87 10.79 18.73
C GLU A 576 13.32 10.32 18.82
N GLU A 577 13.56 9.00 18.66
CA GLU A 577 14.90 8.40 18.70
C GLU A 577 15.80 8.87 17.55
N THR A 578 15.26 9.01 16.36
CA THR A 578 16.04 9.37 15.17
C THR A 578 16.12 10.87 14.94
N ASP A 579 15.18 11.62 15.49
CA ASP A 579 15.05 13.09 15.35
C ASP A 579 15.23 13.61 13.92
N LYS A 580 14.62 12.90 12.95
CA LYS A 580 14.60 13.26 11.53
C LYS A 580 13.22 13.78 11.11
N PRO A 581 13.15 14.67 10.10
CA PRO A 581 11.87 14.97 9.49
C PRO A 581 11.34 13.74 8.76
N ILE A 582 10.03 13.54 8.80
CA ILE A 582 9.33 12.46 8.12
C ILE A 582 8.32 13.02 7.10
N LEU A 583 8.13 12.31 6.01
CA LEU A 583 7.19 12.66 4.94
C LEU A 583 6.39 11.42 4.57
N CYS A 584 5.06 11.46 4.78
CA CYS A 584 4.21 10.35 4.35
C CYS A 584 3.96 10.41 2.85
N GLY A 585 4.45 9.41 2.13
CA GLY A 585 4.38 9.32 0.66
C GLY A 585 3.08 8.74 0.13
N GLU A 586 2.42 7.91 0.93
CA GLU A 586 1.11 7.34 0.60
C GLU A 586 0.26 7.16 1.84
N TYR A 587 -0.96 7.65 1.79
CA TYR A 587 -2.07 7.33 2.68
C TYR A 587 -3.39 7.57 1.94
N SER A 588 -4.46 6.89 2.36
CA SER A 588 -5.77 7.06 1.73
C SER A 588 -6.88 6.50 2.61
N PHE A 589 -8.11 6.90 2.33
CA PHE A 589 -9.33 6.35 2.94
C PHE A 589 -10.31 6.00 1.81
N PRO A 590 -10.13 4.82 1.15
CA PRO A 590 -11.00 4.44 0.04
C PRO A 590 -12.44 4.32 0.53
N ALA A 591 -13.34 5.04 -0.15
CA ALA A 591 -14.74 4.99 0.18
C ALA A 591 -15.39 3.70 -0.32
N TRP A 592 -16.31 3.20 0.48
CA TRP A 592 -17.13 2.07 0.13
C TRP A 592 -18.41 2.54 -0.55
N TYR A 593 -18.60 2.16 -1.79
CA TYR A 593 -19.85 2.41 -2.51
C TYR A 593 -20.64 1.11 -2.63
N ASP A 594 -21.90 1.10 -2.18
CA ASP A 594 -22.77 -0.06 -2.36
C ASP A 594 -22.80 -0.46 -3.84
N GLY A 595 -22.08 -1.53 -4.15
CA GLY A 595 -22.06 -2.13 -5.46
C GLY A 595 -21.09 -1.57 -6.47
N LEU A 596 -20.18 -0.67 -6.14
CA LEU A 596 -19.37 0.02 -7.14
C LEU A 596 -17.89 -0.31 -7.11
N ARG A 597 -17.31 -0.52 -5.94
CA ARG A 597 -15.89 -0.82 -5.76
C ARG A 597 -15.70 -1.85 -4.68
N GLY A 598 -14.79 -2.78 -4.92
CA GLY A 598 -14.32 -3.71 -3.91
C GLY A 598 -12.99 -3.24 -3.35
N PHE A 599 -12.83 -3.39 -2.07
CA PHE A 599 -11.53 -3.34 -1.42
C PHE A 599 -11.61 -4.12 -0.14
N GLY A 600 -10.51 -4.74 0.22
CA GLY A 600 -10.38 -5.34 1.51
C GLY A 600 -10.01 -4.30 2.55
N ARG A 601 -9.92 -4.75 3.78
CA ARG A 601 -9.45 -3.94 4.89
C ARG A 601 -7.97 -3.63 4.75
N TYR A 602 -7.67 -2.36 4.57
CA TYR A 602 -6.35 -1.80 4.80
C TYR A 602 -6.27 -1.06 6.15
N GLY A 603 -7.23 -1.26 7.04
CA GLY A 603 -7.36 -0.48 8.26
C GLY A 603 -7.90 0.95 8.04
N CYS A 604 -7.94 1.42 6.80
CA CYS A 604 -8.18 2.82 6.45
C CYS A 604 -9.43 3.08 5.60
N TRP A 605 -10.29 2.08 5.35
CA TRP A 605 -11.49 2.26 4.53
C TRP A 605 -12.53 3.21 5.19
N ALA A 606 -13.32 3.86 4.36
CA ALA A 606 -14.45 4.70 4.75
C ALA A 606 -15.77 4.16 4.20
N LYS A 607 -16.88 4.41 4.87
CA LYS A 607 -18.21 3.96 4.41
C LYS A 607 -18.69 4.72 3.17
N ASP A 608 -18.27 5.99 3.01
CA ASP A 608 -18.63 6.89 1.93
C ASP A 608 -17.63 8.03 1.80
N ASP A 609 -17.79 8.89 0.79
CA ASP A 609 -16.90 10.04 0.55
C ASP A 609 -16.93 11.07 1.70
N ALA A 610 -18.05 11.21 2.40
CA ALA A 610 -18.17 12.13 3.54
C ALA A 610 -17.28 11.63 4.70
N GLU A 611 -17.36 10.35 5.07
CA GLU A 611 -16.48 9.77 6.09
C GLU A 611 -15.01 9.79 5.65
N ALA A 612 -14.72 9.52 4.37
CA ALA A 612 -13.37 9.63 3.83
C ALA A 612 -12.80 11.04 4.03
N GLY A 613 -13.62 12.06 3.81
CA GLY A 613 -13.26 13.46 4.05
C GLY A 613 -13.03 13.78 5.54
N GLU A 614 -13.84 13.25 6.43
CA GLU A 614 -13.65 13.42 7.88
C GLU A 614 -12.36 12.73 8.37
N LEU A 615 -12.11 11.50 7.92
CA LEU A 615 -10.87 10.77 8.23
C LEU A 615 -9.65 11.51 7.67
N TYR A 616 -9.74 12.04 6.44
CA TYR A 616 -8.69 12.88 5.86
C TYR A 616 -8.37 14.08 6.76
N ALA A 617 -9.38 14.83 7.21
CA ALA A 617 -9.19 16.02 8.03
C ALA A 617 -8.58 15.68 9.40
N GLN A 618 -9.03 14.61 10.05
CA GLN A 618 -8.51 14.15 11.33
C GLN A 618 -7.03 13.70 11.20
N TRP A 619 -6.74 12.90 10.21
CA TRP A 619 -5.40 12.40 9.95
C TRP A 619 -4.43 13.51 9.57
N MET A 620 -4.85 14.42 8.68
CA MET A 620 -4.11 15.63 8.30
C MET A 620 -3.78 16.51 9.50
N ARG A 621 -4.74 16.72 10.41
CA ARG A 621 -4.51 17.52 11.60
C ARG A 621 -3.48 16.87 12.52
N ALA A 622 -3.56 15.54 12.71
CA ALA A 622 -2.58 14.80 13.50
C ALA A 622 -1.17 14.92 12.90
N ALA A 623 -1.04 14.73 11.57
CA ALA A 623 0.22 14.87 10.85
C ALA A 623 0.78 16.32 10.92
N ALA A 624 -0.05 17.33 10.69
CA ALA A 624 0.37 18.71 10.69
C ALA A 624 0.81 19.22 12.07
N THR A 625 0.28 18.65 13.16
CA THR A 625 0.67 18.98 14.53
C THR A 625 1.84 18.18 15.05
N ASP A 626 2.19 17.08 14.40
CA ASP A 626 3.34 16.25 14.74
C ASP A 626 4.66 17.01 14.54
N PRO A 627 5.61 16.97 15.50
CA PRO A 627 6.84 17.75 15.42
C PRO A 627 7.80 17.30 14.31
N HIS A 628 7.74 16.04 13.87
CA HIS A 628 8.65 15.47 12.88
C HIS A 628 8.04 15.46 11.46
N CYS A 629 6.71 15.37 11.34
CA CYS A 629 6.06 15.30 10.03
C CYS A 629 6.11 16.63 9.30
N VAL A 630 6.67 16.63 8.09
CA VAL A 630 6.82 17.84 7.26
C VAL A 630 5.88 17.87 6.05
N GLY A 631 5.11 16.79 5.84
CA GLY A 631 4.14 16.74 4.75
C GLY A 631 3.55 15.35 4.55
N VAL A 632 2.54 15.29 3.70
CA VAL A 632 1.77 14.07 3.40
C VAL A 632 1.30 14.08 1.94
N MET A 633 1.15 12.89 1.34
CA MET A 633 0.73 12.73 -0.05
C MET A 633 -0.40 11.72 -0.15
N TRP A 634 -1.55 12.18 -0.63
CA TRP A 634 -2.73 11.35 -0.83
C TRP A 634 -2.55 10.35 -1.97
N PHE A 635 -2.75 9.08 -1.74
CA PHE A 635 -2.79 8.03 -2.74
C PHE A 635 -4.26 7.74 -3.11
N ILE A 636 -4.79 8.12 -4.29
CA ILE A 636 -4.15 8.64 -5.50
C ILE A 636 -5.08 9.69 -6.14
N TYR A 637 -4.69 10.28 -7.27
CA TYR A 637 -5.48 11.33 -7.92
C TYR A 637 -6.82 10.81 -8.46
N ARG A 638 -6.86 9.62 -9.06
CA ARG A 638 -8.07 9.02 -9.67
C ARG A 638 -8.32 7.61 -9.18
N ASP A 639 -9.58 7.16 -9.30
CA ASP A 639 -9.95 5.79 -8.98
C ASP A 639 -9.24 4.78 -9.88
N GLN A 640 -8.93 3.63 -9.31
CA GLN A 640 -8.41 2.49 -10.04
C GLN A 640 -9.50 1.82 -10.88
N PRO A 641 -9.16 1.09 -11.97
CA PRO A 641 -10.17 0.43 -12.82
C PRO A 641 -10.98 -0.58 -12.02
N LEU A 642 -12.28 -0.66 -12.31
CA LEU A 642 -13.21 -1.55 -11.60
C LEU A 642 -12.78 -3.03 -11.66
N THR A 643 -12.22 -3.47 -12.78
CA THR A 643 -11.72 -4.83 -13.00
C THR A 643 -10.26 -5.02 -12.58
N GLY A 644 -9.71 -4.06 -11.85
CA GLY A 644 -8.37 -4.09 -11.29
C GLY A 644 -7.27 -3.64 -12.24
N ARG A 645 -6.18 -3.14 -11.66
CA ARG A 645 -4.95 -2.75 -12.36
C ARG A 645 -3.80 -3.72 -12.05
N GLY A 646 -2.77 -3.68 -12.84
CA GLY A 646 -1.54 -4.47 -12.65
C GLY A 646 -1.22 -5.34 -13.86
N PRO A 647 -0.04 -5.99 -13.89
CA PRO A 647 0.33 -6.92 -14.94
C PRO A 647 -0.69 -8.04 -15.06
N GLY A 648 -1.14 -8.31 -16.29
CA GLY A 648 -2.15 -9.32 -16.54
C GLY A 648 -1.67 -10.72 -16.19
N ARG A 649 -2.56 -11.47 -15.51
CA ARG A 649 -2.48 -12.91 -15.42
C ARG A 649 -3.68 -13.45 -16.20
N GLY A 650 -3.44 -14.11 -17.32
CA GLY A 650 -4.48 -14.51 -18.30
C GLY A 650 -5.55 -15.47 -17.77
N ASP A 651 -5.40 -15.98 -16.55
CA ASP A 651 -6.33 -16.84 -15.83
C ASP A 651 -7.22 -16.10 -14.81
N GLN A 652 -6.96 -14.81 -14.54
CA GLN A 652 -7.73 -14.03 -13.59
C GLN A 652 -8.86 -13.27 -14.28
N LEU A 653 -10.11 -13.59 -13.94
CA LEU A 653 -11.29 -12.95 -14.53
C LEU A 653 -11.52 -11.54 -13.96
N VAL A 654 -11.32 -11.35 -12.66
CA VAL A 654 -11.35 -10.06 -12.00
C VAL A 654 -10.05 -9.88 -11.21
N TYR A 655 -9.34 -8.79 -11.45
CA TYR A 655 -8.04 -8.54 -10.84
C TYR A 655 -8.14 -7.61 -9.62
N GLY A 656 -7.16 -7.72 -8.71
CA GLY A 656 -7.28 -7.26 -7.34
C GLY A 656 -7.28 -5.79 -7.03
N GLU A 657 -6.38 -4.97 -7.59
CA GLU A 657 -6.33 -3.55 -7.22
C GLU A 657 -7.40 -2.73 -7.93
N ASN A 658 -8.57 -2.59 -7.31
CA ASN A 658 -9.71 -1.84 -7.83
C ASN A 658 -10.27 -0.82 -6.83
N TYR A 659 -9.40 -0.12 -6.12
CA TYR A 659 -9.77 0.76 -5.02
C TYR A 659 -10.35 2.12 -5.46
N ALA A 660 -11.30 2.63 -4.69
CA ALA A 660 -11.84 3.98 -4.86
C ALA A 660 -10.97 5.03 -4.13
N PHE A 661 -9.66 4.98 -4.34
CA PHE A 661 -8.70 5.91 -3.75
C PHE A 661 -8.72 7.32 -4.32
N GLY A 662 -9.31 7.49 -5.50
CA GLY A 662 -9.25 8.75 -6.25
C GLY A 662 -9.92 9.92 -5.56
N LEU A 663 -9.40 11.12 -5.79
CA LEU A 663 -10.12 12.38 -5.60
C LEU A 663 -11.12 12.63 -6.75
N VAL A 664 -10.86 11.97 -7.90
CA VAL A 664 -11.76 11.93 -9.04
C VAL A 664 -12.07 10.47 -9.42
N THR A 665 -13.23 10.26 -9.99
CA THR A 665 -13.66 8.95 -10.52
C THR A 665 -12.95 8.59 -11.82
N GLU A 666 -13.15 7.37 -12.34
CA GLU A 666 -12.71 6.94 -13.67
C GLU A 666 -13.32 7.76 -14.82
N THR A 667 -14.41 8.48 -14.57
CA THR A 667 -15.07 9.38 -15.51
C THR A 667 -14.62 10.84 -15.36
N ASP A 668 -13.52 11.09 -14.62
CA ASP A 668 -12.96 12.41 -14.37
C ASP A 668 -13.92 13.38 -13.65
N ARG A 669 -14.78 12.85 -12.77
CA ARG A 669 -15.67 13.63 -11.90
C ARG A 669 -15.08 13.77 -10.51
N PRO A 670 -14.89 15.00 -9.96
CA PRO A 670 -14.51 15.19 -8.57
C PRO A 670 -15.52 14.57 -7.59
N LYS A 671 -15.02 13.94 -6.53
CA LYS A 671 -15.83 13.46 -5.40
C LYS A 671 -16.10 14.63 -4.46
N ALA A 672 -17.20 15.32 -4.68
CA ALA A 672 -17.47 16.63 -4.11
C ALA A 672 -17.37 16.69 -2.58
N GLU A 673 -17.95 15.71 -1.85
CA GLU A 673 -17.92 15.67 -0.38
C GLU A 673 -16.51 15.45 0.16
N LEU A 674 -15.76 14.50 -0.43
CA LEU A 674 -14.35 14.27 -0.08
C LEU A 674 -13.51 15.51 -0.37
N VAL A 675 -13.61 16.05 -1.58
CA VAL A 675 -12.80 17.19 -2.03
C VAL A 675 -13.04 18.47 -1.22
N ALA A 676 -14.27 18.73 -0.78
CA ALA A 676 -14.59 19.84 0.10
C ALA A 676 -13.80 19.78 1.42
N ARG A 677 -13.76 18.60 2.05
CA ARG A 677 -13.00 18.37 3.30
C ARG A 677 -11.49 18.37 3.07
N VAL A 678 -11.03 17.79 1.97
CA VAL A 678 -9.61 17.84 1.56
C VAL A 678 -9.14 19.30 1.46
N ARG A 679 -9.92 20.16 0.77
CA ARG A 679 -9.59 21.59 0.64
C ARG A 679 -9.50 22.28 2.00
N GLU A 680 -10.48 22.09 2.87
CA GLU A 680 -10.50 22.68 4.20
C GLU A 680 -9.27 22.27 5.03
N ALA A 681 -8.95 20.98 5.03
CA ALA A 681 -7.83 20.44 5.77
C ALA A 681 -6.48 20.91 5.21
N ASN A 682 -6.29 20.90 3.88
CA ASN A 682 -5.05 21.36 3.24
C ASN A 682 -4.77 22.83 3.55
N LEU A 683 -5.79 23.70 3.43
CA LEU A 683 -5.66 25.12 3.75
C LEU A 683 -5.50 25.41 5.25
N SER A 684 -5.76 24.43 6.11
CA SER A 684 -5.59 24.55 7.57
C SER A 684 -4.28 23.95 8.07
N ALA A 685 -3.64 23.07 7.31
CA ALA A 685 -2.48 22.30 7.76
C ALA A 685 -1.34 23.17 8.29
N ALA A 686 -0.91 24.17 7.52
CA ALA A 686 0.14 25.09 7.95
C ALA A 686 -0.28 25.95 9.16
N ARG A 687 -1.56 26.32 9.26
CA ARG A 687 -2.11 27.06 10.40
C ARG A 687 -2.07 26.21 11.67
N TRP A 688 -2.53 24.97 11.61
CA TRP A 688 -2.43 24.03 12.74
C TRP A 688 -0.98 23.84 13.18
N ARG A 689 -0.04 23.82 12.22
CA ARG A 689 1.37 23.66 12.53
C ARG A 689 1.98 24.86 13.25
N VAL A 690 1.58 26.10 12.92
CA VAL A 690 1.99 27.30 13.67
C VAL A 690 1.23 27.47 14.99
N GLY A 691 0.17 26.68 15.26
CA GLY A 691 -0.59 26.72 16.51
C GLY A 691 -1.83 27.61 16.48
N GLU A 692 -2.37 27.88 15.27
CA GLU A 692 -3.61 28.62 15.04
C GLU A 692 -4.85 27.73 14.95
#